data_792fbef66d98db03a8bc5a85e067ad1b
#
_entry.id   792fbef66d98db03a8bc5a85e067ad1b
#
_cell.length_a   1.000
_cell.length_b   1.000
_cell.length_c   1.000
_cell.angle_alpha   90.00
_cell.angle_beta   90.00
_cell.angle_gamma   90.00
#
_symmetry.space_group_name_H-M   'P 1'
#
loop_
_entity.id
_entity.type
_entity.pdbx_description
1 polymer ?
#
loop_
_entity_poly.entity_id
_entity_poly.type
_entity_poly.pdbx_seq_one_letter_code
_entity_poly.pdbx_strand_id
1 'polypeptide(L)'
;MMPNLPTTHGQPAEIDRARMLDLLKSGIEANSFQFVRQAVMAWLAAYPGDLAVNLLFVQAMVKEGKDAAALPLLEKILRNDPEYVEALQVAETIYIRMNSSKARITAGMIEVLGGTPTDSSNLPVWATMLRLSRQALGSADLEGAQANLFTVLAQPETPVLAAITHLMLTESQGDRDTCLNLSRLYHARWPECVQVSLFLARSWIDAGNQDGAVALLHECASVDAAAQVPMRMWGNSFTYRSLYPEKMKIAANFAIPAAVSGKYGMNNLAAGVSLPSGATHTVEQPARTEVHSFDGYRVTPTVESEYPVHPQVKENPVKLVDKTSAGIQQEFEKIAANLKTPSVVRSDNRFPTYVLLTTKAGLIEQYGESNTQVILEGINNVAASLRNRKGWSNLVFVPDDLSICGKYGITPVDAIDPWKIKLALADLDSALAKKGQMIGCVLIVGGDRVVPFHNLPNPTDDADTVVPSDNPYGSLDKNYYVADWPVGRLPGDSSDDVGLLLAQLRNATQYHSDEMESTSWLNQVVRLFMFWNQSYAKNFSNLGYTASIWQRSSLSAFRPLGEGRNLYLSPNGKSAAFTASKVGSAPYAYFNLHGVEYGSDWYGQKDASDTSGAEDYPVALTPSQLMKNNSCPRIVFSEACYGGHILNKKETDSIALTFLGQGVMAMIASSTVAYGSVSTPLIGADLLANLVMKYLSEGQTVGYAFSKAKVDFVREMNLRQGYLDGEDQKTLISFILYGDPLVAYDPYEAMSKSVLREKDHPQVKTVIDQACDTTKSTPVSAAAIAKAKEMAKAYLPGIEYAEVRVSRQHIRQDNRQYPGVPSGKVTTARHSSRTVVSFSKQITFDQHVHRQYARVTLDQQGKVVKLAISR
;
A
#
# COMPACT_ATOMS: atom_id res chain seq x y z
N MET A 1 -3.03 61.37 27.26
CA MET A 1 -1.86 61.08 26.46
C MET A 1 -1.14 59.92 27.13
N MET A 2 -1.32 58.71 26.63
CA MET A 2 -0.53 57.53 27.02
C MET A 2 0.34 57.15 25.80
N PRO A 3 1.61 56.84 25.92
CA PRO A 3 2.46 56.54 24.81
C PRO A 3 2.20 55.07 24.32
N ASN A 4 2.03 54.95 23.01
CA ASN A 4 1.99 53.67 22.29
C ASN A 4 3.29 52.90 22.47
N LEU A 5 3.25 51.73 23.04
CA LEU A 5 4.31 50.72 22.99
C LEU A 5 4.26 50.00 21.64
N PRO A 6 5.38 49.83 20.92
CA PRO A 6 5.36 49.05 19.70
C PRO A 6 5.33 47.55 20.02
N THR A 7 4.29 46.86 19.58
CA THR A 7 4.23 45.42 19.56
C THR A 7 5.11 44.87 18.42
N THR A 8 6.35 44.55 18.71
CA THR A 8 7.17 43.70 17.84
C THR A 8 6.79 42.25 18.04
N HIS A 9 5.93 41.76 17.20
CA HIS A 9 5.79 40.29 17.02
C HIS A 9 7.07 39.80 16.37
N GLY A 10 7.98 39.23 17.17
CA GLY A 10 9.15 38.55 16.67
C GLY A 10 8.71 37.30 15.89
N GLN A 11 9.13 37.24 14.61
CA GLN A 11 8.97 35.98 13.85
C GLN A 11 9.69 34.84 14.59
N PRO A 12 9.13 33.62 14.63
CA PRO A 12 9.78 32.49 15.27
C PRO A 12 11.16 32.26 14.59
N ALA A 13 12.18 32.02 15.40
CA ALA A 13 13.54 31.82 14.91
C ALA A 13 13.58 30.57 14.00
N GLU A 14 14.08 30.73 12.79
CA GLU A 14 14.30 29.60 11.87
C GLU A 14 15.54 28.80 12.31
N ILE A 15 15.42 27.47 12.34
CA ILE A 15 16.50 26.53 12.65
C ILE A 15 16.79 25.72 11.38
N ASP A 16 18.00 25.84 10.86
CA ASP A 16 18.50 25.00 9.77
C ASP A 16 18.95 23.61 10.29
N ARG A 17 19.20 22.69 9.34
CA ARG A 17 19.58 21.30 9.67
C ARG A 17 20.84 21.21 10.50
N ALA A 18 21.87 21.98 10.18
CA ALA A 18 23.14 21.93 10.91
C ALA A 18 22.94 22.32 12.38
N ARG A 19 22.26 23.45 12.60
CA ARG A 19 21.88 23.89 13.95
C ARG A 19 20.99 22.91 14.69
N MET A 20 20.04 22.27 13.99
CA MET A 20 19.19 21.23 14.59
C MET A 20 20.03 20.06 15.09
N LEU A 21 20.95 19.55 14.28
CA LEU A 21 21.83 18.45 14.68
C LEU A 21 22.69 18.83 15.89
N ASP A 22 23.23 20.05 15.94
CA ASP A 22 24.01 20.54 17.08
C ASP A 22 23.18 20.68 18.35
N LEU A 23 21.95 21.22 18.24
CA LEU A 23 21.01 21.31 19.35
C LEU A 23 20.64 19.93 19.91
N LEU A 24 20.39 18.95 19.04
CA LEU A 24 20.06 17.60 19.46
C LEU A 24 21.24 16.91 20.17
N LYS A 25 22.46 17.03 19.62
CA LYS A 25 23.68 16.53 20.25
C LYS A 25 23.88 17.15 21.64
N SER A 26 23.76 18.47 21.74
CA SER A 26 23.87 19.21 23.01
C SER A 26 22.79 18.78 24.01
N GLY A 27 21.55 18.57 23.53
CA GLY A 27 20.44 18.09 24.34
C GLY A 27 20.68 16.69 24.89
N ILE A 28 21.24 15.81 24.08
CA ILE A 28 21.62 14.43 24.49
C ILE A 28 22.76 14.49 25.53
N GLU A 29 23.79 15.31 25.31
CA GLU A 29 24.89 15.46 26.25
C GLU A 29 24.44 16.02 27.60
N ALA A 30 23.52 17.01 27.57
CA ALA A 30 22.94 17.63 28.76
C ALA A 30 21.84 16.77 29.46
N ASN A 31 21.55 15.56 28.95
CA ASN A 31 20.44 14.71 29.37
C ASN A 31 19.06 15.39 29.33
N SER A 32 18.89 16.37 28.44
CA SER A 32 17.64 17.11 28.25
C SER A 32 16.72 16.35 27.29
N PHE A 33 16.37 15.11 27.61
CA PHE A 33 15.67 14.18 26.70
C PHE A 33 14.27 14.64 26.30
N GLN A 34 13.57 15.38 27.18
CA GLN A 34 12.27 15.93 26.82
C GLN A 34 12.40 16.99 25.69
N PHE A 35 13.41 17.86 25.78
CA PHE A 35 13.74 18.81 24.74
C PHE A 35 14.10 18.09 23.44
N VAL A 36 14.99 17.07 23.51
CA VAL A 36 15.39 16.28 22.32
C VAL A 36 14.16 15.70 21.65
N ARG A 37 13.23 15.09 22.38
CA ARG A 37 11.98 14.55 21.80
C ARG A 37 11.14 15.62 21.10
N GLN A 38 10.94 16.78 21.73
CA GLN A 38 10.16 17.87 21.15
C GLN A 38 10.82 18.40 19.85
N ALA A 39 12.12 18.64 19.88
CA ALA A 39 12.87 19.13 18.73
C ALA A 39 12.89 18.12 17.57
N VAL A 40 13.11 16.83 17.87
CA VAL A 40 13.06 15.75 16.89
C VAL A 40 11.66 15.64 16.26
N MET A 41 10.60 15.66 17.07
CA MET A 41 9.23 15.58 16.54
C MET A 41 8.89 16.76 15.65
N ALA A 42 9.31 17.99 16.03
CA ALA A 42 9.12 19.16 15.20
C ALA A 42 9.87 19.06 13.88
N TRP A 43 11.10 18.55 13.88
CA TRP A 43 11.90 18.37 12.66
C TRP A 43 11.35 17.25 11.77
N LEU A 44 11.08 16.08 12.34
CA LEU A 44 10.60 14.92 11.57
C LEU A 44 9.16 15.08 11.05
N ALA A 45 8.40 16.02 11.58
CA ALA A 45 7.11 16.41 11.00
C ALA A 45 7.28 17.02 9.59
N ALA A 46 8.39 17.73 9.36
CA ALA A 46 8.72 18.34 8.05
C ALA A 46 9.60 17.41 7.20
N TYR A 47 10.54 16.70 7.83
CA TYR A 47 11.55 15.86 7.17
C TYR A 47 11.63 14.47 7.79
N PRO A 48 10.61 13.61 7.63
CA PRO A 48 10.53 12.29 8.30
C PRO A 48 11.66 11.34 7.91
N GLY A 49 12.24 11.52 6.72
CA GLY A 49 13.36 10.73 6.20
C GLY A 49 14.76 11.24 6.59
N ASP A 50 14.92 12.20 7.51
CA ASP A 50 16.26 12.64 7.93
C ASP A 50 16.90 11.57 8.82
N LEU A 51 17.76 10.72 8.22
CA LEU A 51 18.39 9.57 8.89
C LEU A 51 19.27 10.00 10.07
N ALA A 52 19.96 11.15 9.98
CA ALA A 52 20.81 11.62 11.06
C ALA A 52 20.01 12.10 12.28
N VAL A 53 18.89 12.78 12.06
CA VAL A 53 18.00 13.20 13.16
C VAL A 53 17.32 11.97 13.79
N ASN A 54 16.91 11.00 12.99
CA ASN A 54 16.38 9.74 13.48
C ASN A 54 17.42 8.99 14.34
N LEU A 55 18.70 8.97 13.91
CA LEU A 55 19.77 8.33 14.68
C LEU A 55 20.03 9.06 16.01
N LEU A 56 20.07 10.39 16.02
CA LEU A 56 20.20 11.16 17.27
C LEU A 56 19.04 10.89 18.23
N PHE A 57 17.84 10.69 17.72
CA PHE A 57 16.71 10.29 18.55
C PHE A 57 16.92 8.90 19.17
N VAL A 58 17.38 7.94 18.37
CA VAL A 58 17.77 6.61 18.85
C VAL A 58 18.83 6.72 19.96
N GLN A 59 19.89 7.51 19.73
CA GLN A 59 20.95 7.70 20.72
C GLN A 59 20.44 8.31 22.03
N ALA A 60 19.49 9.23 21.97
CA ALA A 60 18.84 9.77 23.16
C ALA A 60 18.07 8.68 23.91
N MET A 61 17.32 7.83 23.21
CA MET A 61 16.57 6.72 23.80
C MET A 61 17.50 5.70 24.44
N VAL A 62 18.63 5.36 23.79
CA VAL A 62 19.65 4.43 24.33
C VAL A 62 20.28 5.00 25.59
N LYS A 63 20.58 6.31 25.61
CA LYS A 63 21.12 6.98 26.79
C LYS A 63 20.12 7.07 27.96
N GLU A 64 18.81 7.07 27.65
CA GLU A 64 17.74 6.93 28.65
C GLU A 64 17.55 5.48 29.13
N GLY A 65 18.31 4.50 28.62
CA GLY A 65 18.14 3.07 28.95
C GLY A 65 16.95 2.40 28.25
N LYS A 66 16.47 2.96 27.13
CA LYS A 66 15.29 2.50 26.39
C LYS A 66 15.67 1.69 25.15
N ASP A 67 16.62 0.78 25.28
CA ASP A 67 17.19 0.00 24.17
C ASP A 67 16.12 -0.74 23.36
N ALA A 68 15.15 -1.39 24.03
CA ALA A 68 14.08 -2.12 23.36
C ALA A 68 13.17 -1.25 22.50
N ALA A 69 12.94 0.01 22.91
CA ALA A 69 12.15 0.96 22.15
C ALA A 69 12.95 1.64 21.03
N ALA A 70 14.25 1.79 21.20
CA ALA A 70 15.17 2.37 20.22
C ALA A 70 15.42 1.43 19.02
N LEU A 71 15.44 0.11 19.26
CA LEU A 71 15.87 -0.90 18.29
C LEU A 71 15.03 -0.92 17.01
N PRO A 72 13.69 -0.87 17.01
CA PRO A 72 12.91 -0.87 15.76
C PRO A 72 13.20 0.32 14.85
N LEU A 73 13.39 1.50 15.45
CA LEU A 73 13.74 2.71 14.70
C LEU A 73 15.15 2.59 14.12
N LEU A 74 16.08 2.06 14.88
CA LEU A 74 17.44 1.82 14.44
C LEU A 74 17.52 0.77 13.33
N GLU A 75 16.77 -0.33 13.45
CA GLU A 75 16.67 -1.34 12.38
C GLU A 75 16.03 -0.75 11.10
N LYS A 76 15.09 0.17 11.22
CA LYS A 76 14.54 0.89 10.08
C LYS A 76 15.60 1.77 9.41
N ILE A 77 16.38 2.53 10.18
CA ILE A 77 17.50 3.32 9.65
C ILE A 77 18.46 2.42 8.87
N LEU A 78 18.82 1.26 9.43
CA LEU A 78 19.76 0.32 8.81
C LEU A 78 19.16 -0.47 7.62
N ARG A 79 17.84 -0.61 7.53
CA ARG A 79 17.21 -1.11 6.30
C ARG A 79 17.28 -0.10 5.17
N ASN A 80 17.10 1.18 5.49
CA ASN A 80 17.19 2.26 4.50
C ASN A 80 18.65 2.51 4.09
N ASP A 81 19.57 2.55 5.06
CA ASP A 81 21.00 2.77 4.85
C ASP A 81 21.85 1.76 5.62
N PRO A 82 22.10 0.57 5.06
CA PRO A 82 22.93 -0.46 5.71
C PRO A 82 24.42 -0.12 5.79
N GLU A 83 24.85 0.96 5.15
CA GLU A 83 26.23 1.47 5.21
C GLU A 83 26.41 2.61 6.22
N TYR A 84 25.40 2.89 7.04
CA TYR A 84 25.48 3.94 8.06
C TYR A 84 26.27 3.43 9.28
N VAL A 85 27.58 3.66 9.30
CA VAL A 85 28.52 3.09 10.29
C VAL A 85 28.13 3.45 11.72
N GLU A 86 27.79 4.73 11.99
CA GLU A 86 27.40 5.19 13.31
C GLU A 86 26.12 4.50 13.81
N ALA A 87 25.19 4.24 12.91
CA ALA A 87 23.97 3.49 13.25
C ALA A 87 24.28 2.02 13.55
N LEU A 88 25.18 1.40 12.78
CA LEU A 88 25.65 0.04 13.03
C LEU A 88 26.35 -0.08 14.40
N GLN A 89 27.18 0.90 14.80
CA GLN A 89 27.85 0.91 16.11
C GLN A 89 26.86 1.00 17.28
N VAL A 90 25.80 1.81 17.12
CA VAL A 90 24.72 1.87 18.11
C VAL A 90 23.96 0.53 18.17
N ALA A 91 23.70 -0.08 17.00
CA ALA A 91 23.02 -1.37 16.91
C ALA A 91 23.84 -2.50 17.55
N GLU A 92 25.14 -2.55 17.28
CA GLU A 92 26.06 -3.50 17.89
C GLU A 92 26.02 -3.41 19.42
N THR A 93 26.10 -2.18 19.97
CA THR A 93 26.01 -1.92 21.39
C THR A 93 24.72 -2.46 22.01
N ILE A 94 23.59 -2.23 21.37
CA ILE A 94 22.28 -2.73 21.84
C ILE A 94 22.25 -4.26 21.75
N TYR A 95 22.68 -4.85 20.62
CA TYR A 95 22.65 -6.29 20.42
C TYR A 95 23.56 -7.04 21.39
N ILE A 96 24.73 -6.47 21.75
CA ILE A 96 25.62 -7.03 22.80
C ILE A 96 24.91 -7.02 24.15
N ARG A 97 24.28 -5.90 24.55
CA ARG A 97 23.52 -5.81 25.80
C ARG A 97 22.36 -6.80 25.86
N MET A 98 21.72 -7.06 24.71
CA MET A 98 20.61 -8.00 24.57
C MET A 98 21.06 -9.45 24.37
N ASN A 99 22.36 -9.74 24.35
CA ASN A 99 22.96 -11.05 24.05
C ASN A 99 22.41 -11.67 22.75
N SER A 100 22.25 -10.84 21.72
CA SER A 100 21.66 -11.22 20.42
C SER A 100 22.73 -11.70 19.43
N SER A 101 22.46 -12.79 18.71
CA SER A 101 23.32 -13.26 17.61
C SER A 101 23.53 -12.22 16.49
N LYS A 102 22.65 -11.22 16.40
CA LYS A 102 22.79 -10.11 15.44
C LYS A 102 24.04 -9.25 15.74
N ALA A 103 24.55 -9.23 16.98
CA ALA A 103 25.76 -8.48 17.31
C ALA A 103 26.94 -8.88 16.42
N ARG A 104 27.16 -10.18 16.21
CA ARG A 104 28.23 -10.71 15.37
C ARG A 104 28.09 -10.29 13.90
N ILE A 105 26.86 -10.32 13.36
CA ILE A 105 26.58 -9.90 11.97
C ILE A 105 26.86 -8.41 11.83
N THR A 106 26.39 -7.61 12.78
CA THR A 106 26.59 -6.15 12.78
C THR A 106 28.06 -5.78 12.90
N ALA A 107 28.82 -6.46 13.77
CA ALA A 107 30.28 -6.31 13.87
C ALA A 107 30.98 -6.59 12.54
N GLY A 108 30.55 -7.65 11.82
CA GLY A 108 31.04 -7.95 10.47
C GLY A 108 30.73 -6.84 9.46
N MET A 109 29.55 -6.23 9.53
CA MET A 109 29.20 -5.12 8.66
C MET A 109 30.06 -3.87 8.95
N ILE A 110 30.30 -3.57 10.22
CA ILE A 110 31.18 -2.46 10.64
C ILE A 110 32.60 -2.68 10.10
N GLU A 111 33.16 -3.89 10.23
CA GLU A 111 34.48 -4.25 9.71
C GLU A 111 34.60 -4.07 8.20
N VAL A 112 33.58 -4.51 7.43
CA VAL A 112 33.51 -4.34 5.97
C VAL A 112 33.56 -2.87 5.57
N LEU A 113 32.94 -2.00 6.35
CA LEU A 113 32.88 -0.55 6.09
C LEU A 113 34.09 0.23 6.65
N GLY A 114 35.07 -0.45 7.23
CA GLY A 114 36.28 0.18 7.78
C GLY A 114 36.06 0.83 9.15
N GLY A 115 34.93 0.56 9.81
CA GLY A 115 34.70 0.96 11.20
C GLY A 115 35.42 -0.02 12.19
N THR A 116 35.43 0.34 13.46
CA THR A 116 35.98 -0.50 14.54
C THR A 116 34.84 -1.18 15.29
N PRO A 117 34.60 -2.50 15.12
CA PRO A 117 33.63 -3.23 15.89
C PRO A 117 34.05 -3.35 17.35
N THR A 118 33.10 -3.47 18.27
CA THR A 118 33.35 -3.62 19.71
C THR A 118 34.03 -4.94 20.05
N ASP A 119 33.69 -6.02 19.34
CA ASP A 119 34.32 -7.34 19.44
C ASP A 119 34.81 -7.78 18.05
N SER A 120 36.12 -7.65 17.84
CA SER A 120 36.79 -8.09 16.60
C SER A 120 37.22 -9.58 16.65
N SER A 121 37.06 -10.26 17.78
CA SER A 121 37.58 -11.63 17.93
C SER A 121 36.71 -12.72 17.31
N ASN A 122 35.44 -12.41 17.00
CA ASN A 122 34.43 -13.36 16.51
C ASN A 122 33.66 -12.85 15.30
N LEU A 123 34.38 -12.30 14.32
CA LEU A 123 33.77 -11.80 13.09
C LEU A 123 33.28 -12.95 12.21
N PRO A 124 32.19 -12.74 11.43
CA PRO A 124 31.77 -13.69 10.39
C PRO A 124 32.84 -13.84 9.30
N VAL A 125 33.04 -15.07 8.79
CA VAL A 125 34.05 -15.37 7.75
C VAL A 125 33.85 -14.51 6.51
N TRP A 126 32.59 -14.21 6.15
CA TRP A 126 32.31 -13.37 4.99
C TRP A 126 32.78 -11.92 5.15
N ALA A 127 32.95 -11.42 6.37
CA ALA A 127 33.33 -10.01 6.60
C ALA A 127 34.71 -9.68 6.00
N THR A 128 35.71 -10.53 6.26
CA THR A 128 37.04 -10.35 5.70
C THR A 128 37.07 -10.42 4.19
N MET A 129 36.37 -11.41 3.59
CA MET A 129 36.32 -11.58 2.13
C MET A 129 35.58 -10.40 1.46
N LEU A 130 34.50 -9.93 2.06
CA LEU A 130 33.74 -8.79 1.53
C LEU A 130 34.55 -7.48 1.64
N ARG A 131 35.27 -7.28 2.74
CA ARG A 131 36.19 -6.15 2.89
C ARG A 131 37.30 -6.18 1.85
N LEU A 132 37.91 -7.33 1.60
CA LEU A 132 38.93 -7.49 0.54
C LEU A 132 38.34 -7.22 -0.84
N SER A 133 37.13 -7.71 -1.13
CA SER A 133 36.44 -7.42 -2.38
C SER A 133 36.25 -5.91 -2.58
N ARG A 134 35.78 -5.19 -1.56
CA ARG A 134 35.58 -3.73 -1.64
C ARG A 134 36.92 -2.96 -1.78
N GLN A 135 37.97 -3.43 -1.14
CA GLN A 135 39.30 -2.85 -1.30
C GLN A 135 39.86 -3.05 -2.73
N ALA A 136 39.71 -4.26 -3.29
CA ALA A 136 40.07 -4.57 -4.65
C ALA A 136 39.28 -3.70 -5.66
N LEU A 137 37.98 -3.57 -5.42
CA LEU A 137 37.13 -2.69 -6.23
C LEU A 137 37.60 -1.21 -6.18
N GLY A 138 37.96 -0.71 -5.02
CA GLY A 138 38.51 0.62 -4.85
C GLY A 138 39.88 0.84 -5.52
N SER A 139 40.64 -0.22 -5.74
CA SER A 139 41.91 -0.20 -6.49
C SER A 139 41.76 -0.59 -7.98
N ALA A 140 40.50 -0.73 -8.47
CA ALA A 140 40.16 -1.17 -9.83
C ALA A 140 40.68 -2.59 -10.19
N ASP A 141 40.97 -3.43 -9.21
CA ASP A 141 41.22 -4.87 -9.39
C ASP A 141 39.87 -5.61 -9.41
N LEU A 142 39.23 -5.63 -10.59
CA LEU A 142 37.91 -6.20 -10.79
C LEU A 142 37.91 -7.73 -10.66
N GLU A 143 39.02 -8.41 -11.03
CA GLU A 143 39.12 -9.87 -10.91
C GLU A 143 39.26 -10.29 -9.44
N GLY A 144 40.11 -9.63 -8.68
CA GLY A 144 40.26 -9.84 -7.24
C GLY A 144 38.97 -9.50 -6.47
N ALA A 145 38.30 -8.43 -6.86
CA ALA A 145 37.02 -8.06 -6.29
C ALA A 145 35.95 -9.14 -6.52
N GLN A 146 35.87 -9.67 -7.75
CA GLN A 146 34.91 -10.69 -8.14
C GLN A 146 35.16 -12.03 -7.41
N ALA A 147 36.40 -12.49 -7.36
CA ALA A 147 36.78 -13.76 -6.74
C ALA A 147 36.40 -13.77 -5.24
N ASN A 148 36.75 -12.69 -4.52
CA ASN A 148 36.39 -12.56 -3.10
C ASN A 148 34.87 -12.44 -2.89
N LEU A 149 34.17 -11.68 -3.73
CA LEU A 149 32.73 -11.48 -3.62
C LEU A 149 31.94 -12.76 -3.84
N PHE A 150 32.26 -13.55 -4.87
CA PHE A 150 31.54 -14.77 -5.18
C PHE A 150 31.65 -15.81 -4.07
N THR A 151 32.77 -15.83 -3.34
CA THR A 151 32.91 -16.65 -2.14
C THR A 151 31.90 -16.27 -1.07
N VAL A 152 31.57 -14.97 -0.93
CA VAL A 152 30.56 -14.48 -0.01
C VAL A 152 29.13 -14.77 -0.49
N LEU A 153 28.88 -14.56 -1.78
CA LEU A 153 27.56 -14.78 -2.37
C LEU A 153 27.14 -16.25 -2.38
N ALA A 154 28.08 -17.16 -2.35
CA ALA A 154 27.83 -18.61 -2.25
C ALA A 154 27.38 -19.05 -0.85
N GLN A 155 27.44 -18.19 0.17
CA GLN A 155 27.04 -18.52 1.53
C GLN A 155 25.52 -18.40 1.73
N PRO A 156 24.91 -19.23 2.61
CA PRO A 156 23.46 -19.22 2.83
C PRO A 156 22.92 -17.89 3.36
N GLU A 157 23.71 -17.17 4.16
CA GLU A 157 23.35 -15.90 4.77
C GLU A 157 24.15 -14.76 4.13
N THR A 158 23.73 -14.33 2.95
CA THR A 158 24.34 -13.21 2.25
C THR A 158 23.88 -11.87 2.85
N PRO A 159 24.83 -11.06 3.39
CA PRO A 159 24.47 -9.73 3.90
C PRO A 159 24.11 -8.77 2.76
N VAL A 160 23.30 -7.75 3.05
CA VAL A 160 22.93 -6.72 2.06
C VAL A 160 24.15 -5.99 1.49
N LEU A 161 25.23 -5.83 2.26
CA LEU A 161 26.48 -5.22 1.79
C LEU A 161 27.13 -6.02 0.64
N ALA A 162 26.96 -7.34 0.60
CA ALA A 162 27.44 -8.15 -0.51
C ALA A 162 26.65 -7.87 -1.81
N ALA A 163 25.33 -7.68 -1.69
CA ALA A 163 24.48 -7.28 -2.82
C ALA A 163 24.87 -5.90 -3.35
N ILE A 164 25.08 -4.92 -2.46
CA ILE A 164 25.55 -3.59 -2.84
C ILE A 164 26.91 -3.66 -3.53
N THR A 165 27.85 -4.42 -2.97
CA THR A 165 29.20 -4.62 -3.57
C THR A 165 29.12 -5.30 -4.92
N HIS A 166 28.19 -6.25 -5.12
CA HIS A 166 27.96 -6.89 -6.43
C HIS A 166 27.45 -5.89 -7.47
N LEU A 167 26.53 -5.01 -7.11
CA LEU A 167 26.05 -3.95 -7.98
C LEU A 167 27.16 -2.97 -8.35
N MET A 168 28.00 -2.57 -7.39
CA MET A 168 29.15 -1.71 -7.63
C MET A 168 30.18 -2.38 -8.58
N LEU A 169 30.44 -3.66 -8.40
CA LEU A 169 31.36 -4.42 -9.27
C LEU A 169 30.81 -4.49 -10.70
N THR A 170 29.53 -4.86 -10.85
CA THR A 170 28.88 -4.99 -12.16
C THR A 170 28.80 -3.64 -12.89
N GLU A 171 28.54 -2.55 -12.17
CA GLU A 171 28.59 -1.20 -12.71
C GLU A 171 30.01 -0.85 -13.20
N SER A 172 31.04 -1.19 -12.41
CA SER A 172 32.45 -0.96 -12.77
C SER A 172 32.89 -1.79 -13.97
N GLN A 173 32.30 -2.96 -14.19
CA GLN A 173 32.50 -3.80 -15.36
C GLN A 173 31.77 -3.29 -16.62
N GLY A 174 30.86 -2.33 -16.48
CA GLY A 174 30.07 -1.76 -17.57
C GLY A 174 28.97 -2.68 -18.11
N ASP A 175 28.67 -3.79 -17.42
CA ASP A 175 27.61 -4.74 -17.81
C ASP A 175 26.24 -4.24 -17.36
N ARG A 176 25.58 -3.45 -18.22
CA ARG A 176 24.29 -2.79 -17.93
C ARG A 176 23.15 -3.79 -17.79
N ASP A 177 23.13 -4.86 -18.57
CA ASP A 177 22.06 -5.84 -18.54
C ASP A 177 22.10 -6.66 -17.25
N THR A 178 23.29 -7.12 -16.86
CA THR A 178 23.50 -7.80 -15.59
C THR A 178 23.22 -6.86 -14.42
N CYS A 179 23.64 -5.60 -14.46
CA CYS A 179 23.35 -4.60 -13.43
C CYS A 179 21.85 -4.40 -13.25
N LEU A 180 21.08 -4.28 -14.33
CA LEU A 180 19.62 -4.16 -14.29
C LEU A 180 18.96 -5.40 -13.66
N ASN A 181 19.38 -6.59 -14.07
CA ASN A 181 18.81 -7.84 -13.56
C ASN A 181 19.11 -8.05 -12.08
N LEU A 182 20.36 -7.79 -11.67
CA LEU A 182 20.78 -7.86 -10.26
C LEU A 182 20.09 -6.80 -9.41
N SER A 183 19.97 -5.57 -9.91
CA SER A 183 19.29 -4.49 -9.19
C SER A 183 17.81 -4.84 -8.93
N ARG A 184 17.11 -5.44 -9.90
CA ARG A 184 15.73 -5.94 -9.73
C ARG A 184 15.66 -7.06 -8.69
N LEU A 185 16.59 -8.03 -8.79
CA LEU A 185 16.66 -9.16 -7.85
C LEU A 185 16.89 -8.68 -6.42
N TYR A 186 17.87 -7.78 -6.24
CA TYR A 186 18.25 -7.28 -4.92
C TYR A 186 17.22 -6.30 -4.36
N HIS A 187 16.61 -5.47 -5.19
CA HIS A 187 15.52 -4.61 -4.76
C HIS A 187 14.29 -5.44 -4.29
N ALA A 188 13.98 -6.54 -4.96
CA ALA A 188 12.93 -7.46 -4.51
C ALA A 188 13.24 -8.07 -3.13
N ARG A 189 14.52 -8.26 -2.77
CA ARG A 189 14.94 -8.80 -1.49
C ARG A 189 15.09 -7.73 -0.41
N TRP A 190 15.57 -6.54 -0.77
CA TRP A 190 15.80 -5.40 0.13
C TRP A 190 15.14 -4.11 -0.43
N PRO A 191 13.82 -4.05 -0.49
CA PRO A 191 13.12 -2.94 -1.14
C PRO A 191 13.29 -1.60 -0.42
N GLU A 192 13.57 -1.61 0.88
CA GLU A 192 13.80 -0.40 1.68
C GLU A 192 15.25 0.12 1.55
N CYS A 193 16.17 -0.64 0.95
CA CYS A 193 17.58 -0.25 0.83
C CYS A 193 17.75 0.81 -0.26
N VAL A 194 18.07 2.03 0.16
CA VAL A 194 18.21 3.19 -0.74
C VAL A 194 19.31 2.96 -1.79
N GLN A 195 20.46 2.38 -1.41
CA GLN A 195 21.53 2.09 -2.37
C GLN A 195 21.05 1.19 -3.51
N VAL A 196 20.37 0.09 -3.18
CA VAL A 196 19.86 -0.86 -4.17
C VAL A 196 18.81 -0.21 -5.05
N SER A 197 17.94 0.60 -4.47
CA SER A 197 16.91 1.35 -5.18
C SER A 197 17.51 2.38 -6.13
N LEU A 198 18.59 3.05 -5.75
CA LEU A 198 19.31 4.00 -6.60
C LEU A 198 19.99 3.32 -7.80
N PHE A 199 20.59 2.14 -7.61
CA PHE A 199 21.11 1.33 -8.71
C PHE A 199 20.01 0.90 -9.67
N LEU A 200 18.85 0.48 -9.15
CA LEU A 200 17.72 0.09 -9.96
C LEU A 200 17.15 1.27 -10.74
N ALA A 201 16.98 2.42 -10.10
CA ALA A 201 16.47 3.63 -10.76
C ALA A 201 17.40 4.06 -11.90
N ARG A 202 18.71 4.05 -11.68
CA ARG A 202 19.70 4.37 -12.72
C ARG A 202 19.64 3.38 -13.87
N SER A 203 19.59 2.07 -13.57
CA SER A 203 19.49 1.02 -14.59
C SER A 203 18.18 1.12 -15.38
N TRP A 204 17.08 1.56 -14.74
CA TRP A 204 15.82 1.82 -15.42
C TRP A 204 15.88 3.03 -16.36
N ILE A 205 16.57 4.09 -15.97
CA ILE A 205 16.81 5.25 -16.85
C ILE A 205 17.60 4.81 -18.10
N ASP A 206 18.67 4.06 -17.89
CA ASP A 206 19.51 3.54 -19.00
C ASP A 206 18.72 2.60 -19.92
N ALA A 207 17.76 1.85 -19.39
CA ALA A 207 16.85 0.97 -20.13
C ALA A 207 15.62 1.68 -20.72
N GLY A 208 15.48 3.01 -20.55
CA GLY A 208 14.36 3.80 -21.07
C GLY A 208 13.06 3.76 -20.24
N ASN A 209 13.08 3.15 -19.05
CA ASN A 209 11.94 3.16 -18.11
C ASN A 209 12.05 4.37 -17.16
N GLN A 210 11.84 5.56 -17.69
CA GLN A 210 12.05 6.81 -16.95
C GLN A 210 11.01 6.99 -15.84
N ASP A 211 9.73 6.68 -16.09
CA ASP A 211 8.65 6.90 -15.12
C ASP A 211 8.84 6.04 -13.86
N GLY A 212 9.20 4.77 -14.03
CA GLY A 212 9.50 3.88 -12.91
C GLY A 212 10.72 4.34 -12.12
N ALA A 213 11.75 4.81 -12.82
CA ALA A 213 12.96 5.33 -12.19
C ALA A 213 12.69 6.58 -11.36
N VAL A 214 11.93 7.53 -11.89
CA VAL A 214 11.56 8.76 -11.19
C VAL A 214 10.74 8.48 -9.95
N ALA A 215 9.75 7.59 -10.04
CA ALA A 215 8.96 7.18 -8.86
C ALA A 215 9.86 6.59 -7.76
N LEU A 216 10.79 5.71 -8.12
CA LEU A 216 11.73 5.10 -7.17
C LEU A 216 12.72 6.11 -6.58
N LEU A 217 13.18 7.08 -7.37
CA LEU A 217 14.05 8.17 -6.88
C LEU A 217 13.31 9.06 -5.86
N HIS A 218 12.03 9.37 -6.09
CA HIS A 218 11.22 10.09 -5.11
C HIS A 218 11.00 9.29 -3.83
N GLU A 219 10.81 7.98 -3.94
CA GLU A 219 10.74 7.11 -2.77
C GLU A 219 12.05 7.15 -1.98
N CYS A 220 13.21 7.04 -2.65
CA CYS A 220 14.51 7.20 -2.02
C CYS A 220 14.65 8.56 -1.30
N ALA A 221 14.24 9.66 -1.95
CA ALA A 221 14.29 10.99 -1.35
C ALA A 221 13.35 11.15 -0.14
N SER A 222 12.25 10.42 -0.11
CA SER A 222 11.32 10.45 1.03
C SER A 222 11.87 9.79 2.30
N VAL A 223 12.71 8.75 2.15
CA VAL A 223 13.30 8.00 3.27
C VAL A 223 14.73 8.42 3.62
N ASP A 224 15.38 9.19 2.76
CA ASP A 224 16.69 9.82 2.97
C ASP A 224 16.65 11.32 2.55
N ALA A 225 15.83 12.11 3.23
CA ALA A 225 15.54 13.49 2.87
C ALA A 225 16.78 14.40 2.79
N ALA A 226 17.86 14.04 3.47
CA ALA A 226 19.12 14.78 3.46
C ALA A 226 20.10 14.31 2.36
N ALA A 227 19.72 13.37 1.50
CA ALA A 227 20.55 12.77 0.47
C ALA A 227 21.85 12.12 1.01
N GLN A 228 21.81 11.57 2.23
CA GLN A 228 22.99 10.98 2.87
C GLN A 228 23.59 9.85 2.02
N VAL A 229 22.73 8.97 1.53
CA VAL A 229 23.11 7.80 0.73
C VAL A 229 23.64 8.20 -0.64
N PRO A 230 22.92 8.95 -1.50
CA PRO A 230 23.44 9.29 -2.82
C PRO A 230 24.67 10.20 -2.77
N MET A 231 24.80 11.07 -1.76
CA MET A 231 26.04 11.83 -1.56
C MET A 231 27.24 10.95 -1.24
N ARG A 232 27.04 9.87 -0.48
CA ARG A 232 28.11 8.90 -0.20
C ARG A 232 28.45 8.08 -1.46
N MET A 233 27.46 7.69 -2.26
CA MET A 233 27.66 6.87 -3.47
C MET A 233 28.31 7.66 -4.60
N TRP A 234 27.90 8.90 -4.83
CA TRP A 234 28.20 9.67 -6.05
C TRP A 234 28.76 11.06 -5.82
N GLY A 235 29.00 11.44 -4.53
CA GLY A 235 29.50 12.76 -4.18
C GLY A 235 28.42 13.84 -4.14
N ASN A 236 28.81 15.06 -3.78
CA ASN A 236 27.87 16.16 -3.52
C ASN A 236 27.11 16.66 -4.77
N SER A 237 27.66 16.44 -5.96
CA SER A 237 27.14 16.92 -7.25
C SER A 237 26.50 15.80 -8.06
N PHE A 238 25.83 14.85 -7.41
CA PHE A 238 25.20 13.74 -8.11
C PHE A 238 23.98 14.18 -8.95
N THR A 239 23.71 13.43 -10.01
CA THR A 239 22.74 13.77 -11.07
C THR A 239 21.32 14.06 -10.53
N TYR A 240 20.90 13.39 -9.44
CA TYR A 240 19.54 13.51 -8.89
C TYR A 240 19.44 14.50 -7.72
N ARG A 241 20.44 15.36 -7.53
CA ARG A 241 20.50 16.30 -6.39
C ARG A 241 19.29 17.24 -6.31
N SER A 242 18.70 17.58 -7.46
CA SER A 242 17.51 18.44 -7.56
C SER A 242 16.24 17.85 -6.95
N LEU A 243 16.20 16.55 -6.70
CA LEU A 243 15.08 15.89 -6.04
C LEU A 243 15.11 16.05 -4.51
N TYR A 244 16.20 16.57 -3.96
CA TYR A 244 16.41 16.75 -2.53
C TYR A 244 16.37 18.22 -2.16
N PRO A 245 15.88 18.56 -0.96
CA PRO A 245 15.82 19.94 -0.51
C PRO A 245 17.22 20.63 -0.52
N GLU A 246 17.31 21.81 -1.09
CA GLU A 246 18.55 22.59 -1.02
C GLU A 246 18.82 23.09 0.40
N LYS A 247 17.78 23.52 1.10
CA LYS A 247 17.84 24.01 2.47
C LYS A 247 16.73 23.40 3.29
N MET A 248 17.13 22.65 4.32
CA MET A 248 16.21 22.09 5.30
C MET A 248 16.17 23.03 6.50
N LYS A 249 14.99 23.56 6.83
CA LYS A 249 14.78 24.46 7.95
C LYS A 249 13.36 24.37 8.48
N ILE A 250 13.18 24.61 9.77
CA ILE A 250 11.86 24.72 10.42
C ILE A 250 11.79 25.96 11.31
N ALA A 251 10.59 26.44 11.61
CA ALA A 251 10.35 27.40 12.66
C ALA A 251 10.47 26.75 14.05
N ALA A 252 11.20 27.35 14.96
CA ALA A 252 11.34 26.83 16.33
C ALA A 252 10.06 27.02 17.13
N ASN A 253 9.25 25.97 17.25
CA ASN A 253 8.01 25.95 18.03
C ASN A 253 8.21 25.26 19.40
N PHE A 254 9.42 25.19 19.92
CA PHE A 254 9.77 24.53 21.16
C PHE A 254 10.78 25.37 21.95
N ALA A 255 10.73 25.25 23.28
CA ALA A 255 11.64 25.97 24.16
C ALA A 255 13.02 25.29 24.20
N ILE A 256 14.08 26.08 24.05
CA ILE A 256 15.46 25.57 24.11
C ILE A 256 15.98 25.81 25.55
N PRO A 257 16.32 24.75 26.31
CA PRO A 257 16.85 24.91 27.67
C PRO A 257 18.19 25.66 27.68
N ALA A 258 18.45 26.46 28.70
CA ALA A 258 19.70 27.20 28.86
C ALA A 258 20.96 26.28 28.88
N ALA A 259 20.84 25.08 29.45
CA ALA A 259 21.88 24.06 29.44
C ALA A 259 22.26 23.57 28.02
N VAL A 260 21.36 23.70 27.06
CA VAL A 260 21.55 23.31 25.67
C VAL A 260 22.08 24.50 24.85
N SER A 261 21.49 25.68 24.98
CA SER A 261 21.86 26.88 24.21
C SER A 261 23.23 27.43 24.56
N GLY A 262 23.68 27.27 25.82
CA GLY A 262 24.96 27.81 26.31
C GLY A 262 26.19 27.14 25.72
N LYS A 263 26.13 25.87 25.29
CA LYS A 263 27.28 25.14 24.77
C LYS A 263 27.75 25.59 23.37
N TYR A 264 26.87 26.12 22.55
CA TYR A 264 27.16 26.51 21.15
C TYR A 264 27.00 28.03 20.88
N GLY A 265 27.01 28.87 21.96
CA GLY A 265 26.85 30.31 21.81
C GLY A 265 25.48 30.77 21.26
N MET A 266 24.46 29.90 21.39
CA MET A 266 23.11 30.14 20.86
C MET A 266 22.20 30.88 21.88
N ASN A 267 22.79 31.68 22.77
CA ASN A 267 22.05 32.41 23.85
C ASN A 267 20.96 33.34 23.31
N ASN A 268 21.08 33.76 22.04
CA ASN A 268 20.08 34.63 21.41
C ASN A 268 18.80 33.88 20.97
N LEU A 269 18.83 32.54 20.87
CA LEU A 269 17.67 31.73 20.55
C LEU A 269 16.80 31.45 21.78
N ALA A 270 17.42 31.45 22.96
CA ALA A 270 16.70 31.23 24.24
C ALA A 270 15.86 32.45 24.70
N ALA A 271 16.15 33.64 24.19
CA ALA A 271 15.50 34.90 24.62
C ALA A 271 14.16 35.16 23.91
N GLY A 272 13.78 34.37 22.89
CA GLY A 272 12.59 34.60 22.05
C GLY A 272 11.31 33.86 22.45
N VAL A 273 11.35 32.95 23.40
CA VAL A 273 10.17 32.15 23.80
C VAL A 273 9.89 32.33 25.30
N SER A 274 9.30 33.43 25.68
CA SER A 274 8.66 33.59 26.99
C SER A 274 7.29 32.97 26.97
N LEU A 275 7.09 31.84 27.66
CA LEU A 275 5.77 31.33 27.95
C LEU A 275 5.06 32.25 28.94
N PRO A 276 3.83 32.72 28.69
CA PRO A 276 3.05 33.45 29.72
C PRO A 276 2.64 32.45 30.79
N SER A 277 3.04 32.76 32.03
CA SER A 277 2.51 32.11 33.23
C SER A 277 1.03 32.50 33.41
N GLY A 278 0.17 31.54 33.35
CA GLY A 278 -1.20 31.59 33.86
C GLY A 278 -2.22 32.21 32.91
N ALA A 279 -2.83 31.44 32.06
CA ALA A 279 -4.17 31.70 31.54
C ALA A 279 -4.87 30.40 31.21
N THR A 280 -6.08 30.31 31.70
CA THR A 280 -7.10 29.30 31.45
C THR A 280 -7.27 29.01 29.96
N HIS A 281 -7.33 27.75 29.63
CA HIS A 281 -7.47 27.25 28.24
C HIS A 281 -8.77 27.69 27.59
N THR A 282 -8.70 28.63 26.69
CA THR A 282 -9.57 28.72 25.52
C THR A 282 -8.79 28.12 24.34
N VAL A 283 -9.32 27.06 23.76
CA VAL A 283 -8.72 26.38 22.61
C VAL A 283 -8.96 27.27 21.39
N GLU A 284 -7.99 28.10 21.05
CA GLU A 284 -7.88 28.64 19.70
C GLU A 284 -7.27 27.58 18.79
N GLN A 285 -7.94 27.36 17.65
CA GLN A 285 -7.45 26.48 16.61
C GLN A 285 -6.03 26.90 16.19
N PRO A 286 -5.08 25.97 16.04
CA PRO A 286 -3.79 26.31 15.48
C PRO A 286 -3.97 26.80 14.05
N ALA A 287 -3.41 27.96 13.76
CA ALA A 287 -3.29 28.49 12.42
C ALA A 287 -2.70 27.40 11.51
N ARG A 288 -3.34 27.18 10.37
CA ARG A 288 -2.89 26.27 9.31
C ARG A 288 -1.42 26.53 9.04
N THR A 289 -0.57 25.63 9.45
CA THR A 289 0.78 25.51 8.85
C THR A 289 0.52 24.99 7.45
N GLU A 290 0.72 25.82 6.45
CA GLU A 290 0.80 25.38 5.06
C GLU A 290 1.88 24.31 5.01
N VAL A 291 1.49 23.10 4.67
CA VAL A 291 2.41 22.07 4.22
C VAL A 291 3.00 22.65 2.94
N HIS A 292 4.23 23.14 3.00
CA HIS A 292 4.94 23.52 1.80
C HIS A 292 5.05 22.27 0.93
N SER A 293 4.18 22.19 -0.07
CA SER A 293 4.35 21.32 -1.21
C SER A 293 5.70 21.64 -1.86
N PHE A 294 6.31 20.65 -2.48
CA PHE A 294 7.59 20.76 -3.19
C PHE A 294 7.62 21.77 -4.36
N ASP A 295 6.59 22.60 -4.53
CA ASP A 295 6.37 23.51 -5.64
C ASP A 295 7.21 24.81 -5.63
N GLY A 296 8.16 24.97 -4.72
CA GLY A 296 8.92 26.20 -4.51
C GLY A 296 10.21 26.38 -5.32
N TYR A 297 10.62 25.42 -6.15
CA TYR A 297 11.90 25.51 -6.84
C TYR A 297 11.78 26.05 -8.26
N ARG A 298 11.92 27.37 -8.42
CA ARG A 298 12.29 28.00 -9.69
C ARG A 298 13.78 27.78 -9.93
N VAL A 299 14.11 26.97 -10.91
CA VAL A 299 15.47 26.85 -11.44
C VAL A 299 15.72 28.05 -12.33
N THR A 300 16.58 28.99 -11.91
CA THR A 300 17.23 29.96 -12.81
C THR A 300 18.45 29.26 -13.41
N PRO A 301 18.65 29.32 -14.73
CA PRO A 301 19.82 28.73 -15.34
C PRO A 301 21.05 29.60 -15.03
N THR A 302 22.07 29.03 -14.42
CA THR A 302 23.37 29.65 -14.28
C THR A 302 24.47 28.75 -14.82
N VAL A 303 25.06 29.26 -15.92
CA VAL A 303 26.46 29.16 -16.35
C VAL A 303 27.15 27.82 -16.44
N GLU A 304 27.56 27.55 -17.67
CA GLU A 304 28.49 26.50 -18.12
C GLU A 304 29.76 26.44 -17.25
N SER A 305 30.13 25.22 -16.83
CA SER A 305 31.48 24.91 -16.39
C SER A 305 32.04 23.76 -17.20
N GLU A 306 33.16 23.98 -17.81
CA GLU A 306 33.94 23.06 -18.64
C GLU A 306 34.41 21.85 -17.83
N TYR A 307 34.26 20.67 -18.43
CA TYR A 307 34.78 19.40 -17.89
C TYR A 307 36.12 19.03 -18.52
N PRO A 308 37.05 18.43 -17.79
CA PRO A 308 38.30 17.96 -18.34
C PRO A 308 38.14 16.70 -19.16
N VAL A 309 38.77 16.67 -20.34
CA VAL A 309 38.78 15.61 -21.33
C VAL A 309 39.68 14.45 -20.86
N HIS A 310 39.17 13.23 -20.83
CA HIS A 310 39.97 12.00 -20.74
C HIS A 310 40.21 11.40 -22.13
N PRO A 311 41.32 10.69 -22.37
CA PRO A 311 41.82 10.38 -23.69
C PRO A 311 41.02 9.30 -24.41
N GLN A 312 40.90 9.51 -25.73
CA GLN A 312 40.14 8.69 -26.67
C GLN A 312 40.80 7.30 -26.91
N VAL A 313 39.99 6.25 -26.87
CA VAL A 313 40.22 4.97 -27.52
C VAL A 313 39.48 4.99 -28.84
N LYS A 314 40.18 4.64 -29.94
CA LYS A 314 39.62 4.60 -31.29
C LYS A 314 38.77 3.34 -31.48
N GLU A 315 37.51 3.50 -31.81
CA GLU A 315 36.68 2.43 -32.36
C GLU A 315 35.95 2.90 -33.62
N ASN A 316 35.77 1.96 -34.56
CA ASN A 316 35.16 2.14 -35.86
C ASN A 316 33.63 2.35 -35.76
N PRO A 317 33.01 3.08 -36.71
CA PRO A 317 31.69 3.62 -36.52
C PRO A 317 30.56 2.65 -36.85
N VAL A 318 29.80 2.23 -35.86
CA VAL A 318 28.41 1.84 -36.05
C VAL A 318 27.59 3.10 -35.88
N LYS A 319 26.73 3.43 -36.80
CA LYS A 319 25.84 4.59 -36.77
C LYS A 319 24.90 4.49 -35.55
N LEU A 320 25.28 5.09 -34.45
CA LEU A 320 24.42 5.41 -33.31
C LEU A 320 23.88 6.83 -33.52
N VAL A 321 22.59 6.97 -33.40
CA VAL A 321 21.92 8.27 -33.37
C VAL A 321 22.43 9.05 -32.15
N ASP A 322 23.04 10.19 -32.43
CA ASP A 322 23.68 11.09 -31.47
C ASP A 322 22.66 11.58 -30.43
N LYS A 323 22.63 10.95 -29.26
CA LYS A 323 22.03 11.55 -28.06
C LYS A 323 23.14 12.25 -27.30
N THR A 324 23.41 13.49 -27.67
CA THR A 324 24.30 14.38 -26.91
C THR A 324 23.75 14.62 -25.51
N SER A 325 24.62 14.88 -24.53
CA SER A 325 24.25 15.22 -23.13
C SER A 325 23.19 16.34 -23.04
N ALA A 326 23.17 17.24 -24.01
CA ALA A 326 22.15 18.27 -24.18
C ALA A 326 20.74 17.69 -24.51
N GLY A 327 20.65 16.56 -25.22
CA GLY A 327 19.37 15.89 -25.47
C GLY A 327 18.82 15.19 -24.24
N ILE A 328 19.70 14.63 -23.42
CA ILE A 328 19.35 14.04 -22.12
C ILE A 328 18.94 15.13 -21.15
N GLN A 329 19.61 16.25 -21.14
CA GLN A 329 19.25 17.44 -20.34
C GLN A 329 17.88 18.00 -20.74
N GLN A 330 17.57 18.09 -22.04
CA GLN A 330 16.26 18.52 -22.54
C GLN A 330 15.13 17.50 -22.24
N GLU A 331 15.42 16.20 -22.28
CA GLU A 331 14.46 15.18 -21.84
C GLU A 331 14.25 15.26 -20.32
N PHE A 332 15.30 15.46 -19.54
CA PHE A 332 15.20 15.72 -18.09
C PHE A 332 14.41 17.00 -17.77
N GLU A 333 14.60 18.06 -18.54
CA GLU A 333 13.81 19.29 -18.38
C GLU A 333 12.35 19.10 -18.80
N LYS A 334 12.05 18.27 -19.79
CA LYS A 334 10.70 17.86 -20.14
C LYS A 334 10.07 16.98 -19.06
N ILE A 335 10.82 16.05 -18.50
CA ILE A 335 10.37 15.20 -17.38
C ILE A 335 10.20 16.07 -16.12
N ALA A 336 11.14 16.97 -15.85
CA ALA A 336 11.03 17.94 -14.76
C ALA A 336 9.89 18.95 -14.98
N ALA A 337 9.58 19.32 -16.22
CA ALA A 337 8.41 20.15 -16.55
C ALA A 337 7.09 19.37 -16.43
N ASN A 338 7.10 18.08 -16.76
CA ASN A 338 5.96 17.18 -16.51
C ASN A 338 5.82 16.83 -15.02
N LEU A 339 6.92 16.85 -14.26
CA LEU A 339 6.95 16.74 -12.80
C LEU A 339 6.66 18.08 -12.10
N LYS A 340 6.88 19.24 -12.77
CA LYS A 340 6.51 20.59 -12.31
C LYS A 340 5.01 20.90 -12.45
N THR A 341 4.27 20.04 -13.13
CA THR A 341 2.89 19.78 -12.79
C THR A 341 2.89 18.48 -11.94
N PRO A 342 3.11 18.55 -10.60
CA PRO A 342 2.38 17.63 -9.79
C PRO A 342 0.95 17.85 -10.29
N SER A 343 0.24 16.82 -10.64
CA SER A 343 -1.19 16.91 -10.49
C SER A 343 -1.33 17.37 -9.05
N VAL A 344 -1.54 18.70 -8.87
CA VAL A 344 -2.00 19.23 -7.58
C VAL A 344 -3.21 18.38 -7.38
N VAL A 345 -3.10 17.39 -6.48
CA VAL A 345 -4.25 16.57 -6.11
C VAL A 345 -5.22 17.60 -5.60
N ARG A 346 -6.16 18.00 -6.46
CA ARG A 346 -7.18 18.97 -6.11
C ARG A 346 -8.04 18.26 -5.11
N SER A 347 -7.68 18.38 -3.83
CA SER A 347 -8.45 17.83 -2.74
C SER A 347 -9.75 18.60 -2.63
N ASP A 348 -10.84 17.88 -2.45
CA ASP A 348 -12.10 18.46 -2.04
C ASP A 348 -12.04 18.72 -0.53
N ASN A 349 -11.87 19.98 -0.14
CA ASN A 349 -11.76 20.40 1.27
C ASN A 349 -13.12 20.64 1.92
N ARG A 350 -14.24 20.26 1.28
CA ARG A 350 -15.56 20.32 1.91
C ARG A 350 -15.62 19.39 3.11
N PHE A 351 -16.52 19.71 4.05
CA PHE A 351 -16.67 18.92 5.27
C PHE A 351 -17.28 17.55 4.97
N PRO A 352 -16.64 16.43 5.36
CA PRO A 352 -17.09 15.10 4.98
C PRO A 352 -18.34 14.68 5.77
N THR A 353 -19.28 14.05 5.06
CA THR A 353 -20.51 13.49 5.59
C THR A 353 -20.48 11.97 5.44
N TYR A 354 -20.75 11.27 6.54
CA TYR A 354 -20.98 9.83 6.56
C TYR A 354 -22.44 9.57 6.19
N VAL A 355 -22.66 8.89 5.06
CA VAL A 355 -23.99 8.59 4.55
C VAL A 355 -24.36 7.15 4.87
N LEU A 356 -25.44 6.94 5.64
CA LEU A 356 -26.06 5.63 5.84
C LEU A 356 -27.15 5.46 4.77
N LEU A 357 -26.91 4.57 3.82
CA LEU A 357 -27.80 4.32 2.67
C LEU A 357 -28.60 3.04 2.87
N THR A 358 -29.91 3.12 2.75
CA THR A 358 -30.81 1.95 2.67
C THR A 358 -32.03 2.30 1.84
N THR A 359 -32.85 1.31 1.46
CA THR A 359 -34.16 1.54 0.81
C THR A 359 -35.29 1.03 1.69
N LYS A 360 -36.35 1.78 1.80
CA LYS A 360 -37.51 1.41 2.62
C LYS A 360 -38.29 0.25 2.01
N ALA A 361 -38.51 0.31 0.71
CA ALA A 361 -39.22 -0.73 -0.01
C ALA A 361 -38.49 -2.09 0.07
N GLY A 362 -37.16 -2.08 -0.13
CA GLY A 362 -36.34 -3.29 -0.02
C GLY A 362 -36.29 -3.89 1.39
N LEU A 363 -36.23 -3.04 2.42
CA LEU A 363 -36.34 -3.51 3.82
C LEU A 363 -37.67 -4.17 4.10
N ILE A 364 -38.79 -3.54 3.64
CA ILE A 364 -40.12 -4.11 3.84
C ILE A 364 -40.29 -5.43 3.06
N GLU A 365 -39.76 -5.51 1.84
CA GLU A 365 -39.83 -6.72 1.02
C GLU A 365 -39.09 -7.89 1.67
N GLN A 366 -37.89 -7.62 2.19
CA GLN A 366 -37.03 -8.69 2.74
C GLN A 366 -37.43 -9.06 4.17
N TYR A 367 -37.71 -8.09 5.04
CA TYR A 367 -37.85 -8.31 6.51
C TYR A 367 -39.25 -8.04 7.04
N GLY A 368 -40.15 -7.51 6.20
CA GLY A 368 -41.50 -7.09 6.61
C GLY A 368 -41.50 -5.74 7.34
N GLU A 369 -42.71 -5.18 7.52
CA GLU A 369 -42.89 -3.79 7.99
C GLU A 369 -42.45 -3.61 9.45
N SER A 370 -42.74 -4.58 10.33
CA SER A 370 -42.37 -4.53 11.76
C SER A 370 -40.83 -4.55 11.95
N ASN A 371 -40.11 -5.45 11.28
CA ASN A 371 -38.66 -5.55 11.38
C ASN A 371 -37.96 -4.38 10.70
N THR A 372 -38.56 -3.82 9.64
CA THR A 372 -38.04 -2.60 9.00
C THR A 372 -37.95 -1.46 10.01
N GLN A 373 -38.93 -1.27 10.88
CA GLN A 373 -38.87 -0.24 11.91
C GLN A 373 -37.71 -0.44 12.88
N VAL A 374 -37.47 -1.68 13.30
CA VAL A 374 -36.35 -2.02 14.19
C VAL A 374 -34.98 -1.79 13.49
N ILE A 375 -34.89 -2.12 12.20
CA ILE A 375 -33.67 -1.87 11.42
C ILE A 375 -33.41 -0.36 11.29
N LEU A 376 -34.44 0.45 10.98
CA LEU A 376 -34.31 1.90 10.89
C LEU A 376 -33.91 2.52 12.22
N GLU A 377 -34.39 2.01 13.35
CA GLU A 377 -33.93 2.39 14.67
C GLU A 377 -32.43 2.05 14.87
N GLY A 378 -32.01 0.84 14.47
CA GLY A 378 -30.60 0.44 14.48
C GLY A 378 -29.72 1.37 13.63
N ILE A 379 -30.16 1.77 12.45
CA ILE A 379 -29.47 2.74 11.59
C ILE A 379 -29.36 4.10 12.28
N ASN A 380 -30.43 4.55 12.92
CA ASN A 380 -30.41 5.81 13.67
C ASN A 380 -29.47 5.75 14.89
N ASN A 381 -29.29 4.58 15.51
CA ASN A 381 -28.34 4.40 16.61
C ASN A 381 -26.89 4.52 16.09
N VAL A 382 -26.56 3.96 14.93
CA VAL A 382 -25.26 4.19 14.27
C VAL A 382 -25.09 5.69 13.95
N ALA A 383 -26.09 6.35 13.39
CA ALA A 383 -26.03 7.78 13.13
C ALA A 383 -25.84 8.59 14.41
N ALA A 384 -26.47 8.19 15.51
CA ALA A 384 -26.32 8.85 16.81
C ALA A 384 -24.90 8.68 17.40
N SER A 385 -24.29 7.51 17.29
CA SER A 385 -22.92 7.28 17.75
C SER A 385 -21.87 8.10 16.96
N LEU A 386 -22.18 8.46 15.72
CA LEU A 386 -21.32 9.29 14.87
C LEU A 386 -21.43 10.80 15.12
N ARG A 387 -22.46 11.28 15.86
CA ARG A 387 -22.72 12.73 16.01
C ARG A 387 -21.56 13.50 16.62
N ASN A 388 -20.85 12.87 17.53
CA ASN A 388 -19.75 13.50 18.26
C ASN A 388 -18.37 13.19 17.64
N ARG A 389 -18.33 12.46 16.52
CA ARG A 389 -17.08 12.17 15.82
C ARG A 389 -16.52 13.46 15.21
N LYS A 390 -15.37 13.90 15.71
CA LYS A 390 -14.71 15.13 15.25
C LYS A 390 -14.37 15.03 13.76
N GLY A 391 -14.66 16.11 13.01
CA GLY A 391 -14.33 16.19 11.59
C GLY A 391 -15.34 15.48 10.67
N TRP A 392 -16.48 15.00 11.17
CA TRP A 392 -17.52 14.33 10.41
C TRP A 392 -18.90 14.85 10.72
N SER A 393 -19.73 14.94 9.68
CA SER A 393 -21.19 14.95 9.81
C SER A 393 -21.74 13.59 9.39
N ASN A 394 -23.00 13.31 9.69
CA ASN A 394 -23.66 12.09 9.25
C ASN A 394 -25.12 12.35 8.85
N LEU A 395 -25.64 11.51 7.99
CA LEU A 395 -27.05 11.50 7.62
C LEU A 395 -27.52 10.10 7.18
N VAL A 396 -28.80 9.83 7.43
CA VAL A 396 -29.49 8.65 6.90
C VAL A 396 -30.16 9.06 5.59
N PHE A 397 -29.82 8.37 4.50
CA PHE A 397 -30.36 8.61 3.16
C PHE A 397 -31.14 7.38 2.70
N VAL A 398 -32.46 7.60 2.45
CA VAL A 398 -33.41 6.60 1.97
C VAL A 398 -33.96 7.14 0.65
N PRO A 399 -33.39 6.75 -0.49
CA PRO A 399 -33.67 7.37 -1.80
C PRO A 399 -35.09 7.11 -2.36
N ASP A 400 -35.84 6.19 -1.78
CA ASP A 400 -37.24 5.89 -2.08
C ASP A 400 -38.24 6.55 -1.09
N ASP A 401 -37.74 7.33 -0.09
CA ASP A 401 -38.56 8.06 0.86
C ASP A 401 -38.69 9.55 0.49
N LEU A 402 -39.93 10.00 0.19
CA LEU A 402 -40.22 11.36 -0.19
C LEU A 402 -39.85 12.39 0.89
N SER A 403 -40.01 12.04 2.16
CA SER A 403 -39.75 12.96 3.29
C SER A 403 -38.27 13.24 3.47
N ILE A 404 -37.42 12.25 3.17
CA ILE A 404 -35.96 12.35 3.25
C ILE A 404 -35.42 13.06 1.99
N CYS A 405 -35.83 12.60 0.81
CA CYS A 405 -35.40 13.18 -0.48
C CYS A 405 -35.78 14.66 -0.60
N GLY A 406 -36.99 15.03 -0.14
CA GLY A 406 -37.48 16.41 -0.17
C GLY A 406 -36.62 17.41 0.61
N LYS A 407 -35.94 17.00 1.68
CA LYS A 407 -34.98 17.84 2.44
C LYS A 407 -33.79 18.30 1.63
N TYR A 408 -33.47 17.58 0.57
CA TYR A 408 -32.33 17.84 -0.32
C TYR A 408 -32.75 18.26 -1.72
N GLY A 409 -34.08 18.35 -1.99
CA GLY A 409 -34.62 18.69 -3.32
C GLY A 409 -34.40 17.57 -4.34
N ILE A 410 -34.32 16.31 -3.87
CA ILE A 410 -34.13 15.13 -4.70
C ILE A 410 -35.47 14.45 -4.93
N THR A 411 -35.72 13.99 -6.13
CA THR A 411 -36.88 13.18 -6.47
C THR A 411 -36.66 11.74 -6.01
N PRO A 412 -37.63 11.13 -5.28
CA PRO A 412 -37.51 9.73 -4.89
C PRO A 412 -37.35 8.81 -6.10
N VAL A 413 -36.57 7.76 -5.92
CA VAL A 413 -36.22 6.80 -6.96
C VAL A 413 -36.75 5.40 -6.65
N ASP A 414 -36.82 4.57 -7.68
CA ASP A 414 -37.14 3.16 -7.53
C ASP A 414 -36.05 2.40 -6.79
N ALA A 415 -36.42 1.72 -5.71
CA ALA A 415 -35.53 0.99 -4.83
C ALA A 415 -34.81 -0.20 -5.51
N ILE A 416 -35.39 -0.76 -6.56
CA ILE A 416 -34.84 -1.92 -7.28
C ILE A 416 -33.86 -1.55 -8.41
N ASP A 417 -33.75 -0.26 -8.74
CA ASP A 417 -32.85 0.23 -9.81
C ASP A 417 -31.55 0.80 -9.21
N PRO A 418 -30.44 0.04 -9.22
CA PRO A 418 -29.18 0.48 -8.63
C PRO A 418 -28.62 1.74 -9.31
N TRP A 419 -28.88 1.95 -10.61
CA TRP A 419 -28.39 3.13 -11.32
C TRP A 419 -29.14 4.40 -10.92
N LYS A 420 -30.45 4.31 -10.65
CA LYS A 420 -31.21 5.43 -10.11
C LYS A 420 -30.76 5.79 -8.69
N ILE A 421 -30.47 4.79 -7.84
CA ILE A 421 -29.92 5.03 -6.49
C ILE A 421 -28.55 5.71 -6.59
N LYS A 422 -27.68 5.29 -7.50
CA LYS A 422 -26.39 5.95 -7.78
C LYS A 422 -26.60 7.43 -8.16
N LEU A 423 -27.52 7.72 -9.06
CA LEU A 423 -27.79 9.10 -9.47
C LEU A 423 -28.32 9.93 -8.30
N ALA A 424 -29.19 9.37 -7.47
CA ALA A 424 -29.67 10.04 -6.25
C ALA A 424 -28.53 10.37 -5.26
N LEU A 425 -27.48 9.51 -5.16
CA LEU A 425 -26.27 9.83 -4.39
C LEU A 425 -25.47 10.98 -5.00
N ALA A 426 -25.35 11.05 -6.33
CA ALA A 426 -24.70 12.17 -7.01
C ALA A 426 -25.48 13.50 -6.80
N ASP A 427 -26.81 13.45 -6.84
CA ASP A 427 -27.66 14.59 -6.51
C ASP A 427 -27.52 14.99 -5.04
N LEU A 428 -27.38 14.01 -4.13
CA LEU A 428 -27.12 14.26 -2.71
C LEU A 428 -25.79 14.97 -2.51
N ASP A 429 -24.68 14.51 -3.14
CA ASP A 429 -23.38 15.20 -3.06
C ASP A 429 -23.49 16.65 -3.57
N SER A 430 -24.24 16.86 -4.66
CA SER A 430 -24.51 18.19 -5.21
C SER A 430 -25.32 19.07 -4.25
N ALA A 431 -26.28 18.50 -3.52
CA ALA A 431 -27.05 19.22 -2.49
C ALA A 431 -26.20 19.54 -1.25
N LEU A 432 -25.34 18.61 -0.84
CA LEU A 432 -24.38 18.80 0.26
C LEU A 432 -23.34 19.88 -0.10
N ALA A 433 -22.90 19.93 -1.36
CA ALA A 433 -21.95 20.95 -1.83
C ALA A 433 -22.42 22.38 -1.59
N LYS A 434 -23.73 22.63 -1.74
CA LYS A 434 -24.35 23.95 -1.46
C LYS A 434 -24.21 24.37 0.02
N LYS A 435 -23.95 23.40 0.92
CA LYS A 435 -23.74 23.61 2.36
C LYS A 435 -22.26 23.51 2.76
N GLY A 436 -21.33 23.47 1.81
CA GLY A 436 -19.92 23.28 2.08
C GLY A 436 -19.55 21.85 2.56
N GLN A 437 -20.43 20.88 2.30
CA GLN A 437 -20.26 19.49 2.69
C GLN A 437 -20.04 18.60 1.44
N MET A 438 -19.52 17.40 1.65
CA MET A 438 -19.37 16.38 0.61
C MET A 438 -19.72 14.99 1.17
N ILE A 439 -20.05 14.05 0.32
CA ILE A 439 -20.06 12.64 0.74
C ILE A 439 -18.62 12.23 1.07
N GLY A 440 -18.34 11.91 2.31
CA GLY A 440 -17.04 11.40 2.77
C GLY A 440 -16.94 9.88 2.63
N CYS A 441 -18.01 9.15 2.95
CA CYS A 441 -18.16 7.72 2.71
C CYS A 441 -19.64 7.33 2.73
N VAL A 442 -19.94 6.15 2.17
CA VAL A 442 -21.27 5.55 2.17
C VAL A 442 -21.21 4.20 2.90
N LEU A 443 -22.09 3.99 3.86
CA LEU A 443 -22.40 2.68 4.42
C LEU A 443 -23.76 2.23 3.92
N ILE A 444 -23.77 1.20 3.08
CA ILE A 444 -25.00 0.54 2.62
C ILE A 444 -25.49 -0.41 3.72
N VAL A 445 -26.74 -0.27 4.11
CA VAL A 445 -27.40 -1.16 5.08
C VAL A 445 -28.44 -2.00 4.36
N GLY A 446 -28.17 -3.29 4.30
CA GLY A 446 -28.97 -4.28 3.60
C GLY A 446 -28.22 -5.04 2.50
N GLY A 447 -28.67 -6.25 2.21
CA GLY A 447 -28.21 -7.10 1.12
C GLY A 447 -28.70 -6.66 -0.26
N ASP A 448 -28.55 -7.54 -1.25
CA ASP A 448 -28.93 -7.29 -2.65
C ASP A 448 -30.41 -6.98 -2.81
N ARG A 449 -31.29 -7.61 -2.00
CA ARG A 449 -32.74 -7.38 -2.02
C ARG A 449 -33.16 -6.03 -1.42
N VAL A 450 -32.30 -5.43 -0.58
CA VAL A 450 -32.57 -4.12 0.04
C VAL A 450 -31.96 -3.00 -0.79
N VAL A 451 -30.67 -3.09 -1.08
CA VAL A 451 -29.95 -2.18 -1.97
C VAL A 451 -29.20 -3.02 -2.98
N PRO A 452 -29.70 -3.12 -4.24
CA PRO A 452 -29.16 -4.05 -5.23
C PRO A 452 -27.70 -3.79 -5.55
N PHE A 453 -26.92 -4.86 -5.83
CA PHE A 453 -25.62 -4.70 -6.46
C PHE A 453 -25.77 -4.22 -7.91
N HIS A 454 -24.77 -3.49 -8.40
CA HIS A 454 -24.65 -3.25 -9.82
C HIS A 454 -24.07 -4.50 -10.50
N ASN A 455 -24.80 -5.09 -11.41
CA ASN A 455 -24.34 -6.20 -12.24
C ASN A 455 -23.53 -5.64 -13.42
N LEU A 456 -22.21 -5.52 -13.21
CA LEU A 456 -21.30 -4.97 -14.20
C LEU A 456 -20.89 -6.04 -15.24
N PRO A 457 -20.57 -5.66 -16.49
CA PRO A 457 -20.09 -6.59 -17.49
C PRO A 457 -18.79 -7.27 -17.05
N ASN A 458 -18.69 -8.59 -17.23
CA ASN A 458 -17.45 -9.32 -17.00
C ASN A 458 -16.39 -8.92 -18.04
N PRO A 459 -15.22 -8.40 -17.63
CA PRO A 459 -14.18 -7.99 -18.57
C PRO A 459 -13.26 -9.14 -19.03
N THR A 460 -13.45 -10.35 -18.48
CA THR A 460 -12.67 -11.54 -18.83
C THR A 460 -13.53 -12.58 -19.57
N ASP A 461 -12.89 -13.63 -20.09
CA ASP A 461 -13.52 -14.74 -20.81
C ASP A 461 -13.78 -15.96 -19.92
N ASP A 462 -13.86 -15.78 -18.59
CA ASP A 462 -14.21 -16.83 -17.65
C ASP A 462 -15.73 -17.08 -17.59
N ALA A 463 -16.18 -17.92 -16.66
CA ALA A 463 -17.56 -18.38 -16.59
C ALA A 463 -18.54 -17.35 -16.01
N ASP A 464 -18.06 -16.29 -15.38
CA ASP A 464 -18.94 -15.27 -14.81
C ASP A 464 -19.69 -14.51 -15.91
N THR A 465 -21.00 -14.42 -15.80
CA THR A 465 -21.82 -13.65 -16.74
C THR A 465 -21.79 -12.17 -16.45
N VAL A 466 -21.81 -11.82 -15.18
CA VAL A 466 -21.75 -10.45 -14.64
C VAL A 466 -20.89 -10.42 -13.37
N VAL A 467 -20.49 -9.22 -12.96
CA VAL A 467 -19.73 -8.97 -11.74
C VAL A 467 -20.58 -8.10 -10.81
N PRO A 468 -21.17 -8.66 -9.73
CA PRO A 468 -21.85 -7.86 -8.71
C PRO A 468 -20.86 -6.94 -8.00
N SER A 469 -21.22 -5.64 -7.91
CA SER A 469 -20.29 -4.60 -7.43
C SER A 469 -21.01 -3.45 -6.75
N ASP A 470 -20.37 -2.89 -5.71
CA ASP A 470 -20.81 -1.64 -5.07
C ASP A 470 -20.07 -0.41 -5.57
N ASN A 471 -19.07 -0.59 -6.43
CA ASN A 471 -18.22 0.52 -6.92
C ASN A 471 -19.02 1.71 -7.49
N PRO A 472 -20.08 1.51 -8.31
CA PRO A 472 -20.80 2.63 -8.86
C PRO A 472 -21.46 3.53 -7.81
N TYR A 473 -21.82 3.02 -6.62
CA TYR A 473 -22.32 3.83 -5.51
C TYR A 473 -21.28 4.80 -4.95
N GLY A 474 -20.01 4.52 -5.20
CA GLY A 474 -18.89 5.39 -4.81
C GLY A 474 -18.46 6.39 -5.87
N SER A 475 -19.07 6.41 -7.06
CA SER A 475 -18.59 7.18 -8.22
C SER A 475 -19.57 8.25 -8.67
N LEU A 476 -19.08 9.46 -8.89
CA LEU A 476 -19.89 10.55 -9.46
C LEU A 476 -20.09 10.39 -10.96
N ASP A 477 -19.08 9.96 -11.65
CA ASP A 477 -19.04 9.87 -13.10
C ASP A 477 -19.29 8.45 -13.64
N LYS A 478 -18.87 8.21 -14.86
CA LYS A 478 -18.96 6.92 -15.55
C LYS A 478 -17.84 5.95 -15.20
N ASN A 479 -16.80 6.42 -14.50
CA ASN A 479 -15.66 5.64 -14.14
C ASN A 479 -15.89 4.96 -12.78
N TYR A 480 -16.49 3.79 -12.78
CA TYR A 480 -16.72 3.00 -11.57
C TYR A 480 -15.53 2.10 -11.16
N TYR A 481 -14.38 2.17 -11.84
CA TYR A 481 -13.16 1.45 -11.42
C TYR A 481 -12.48 2.10 -10.22
N VAL A 482 -12.58 3.43 -10.13
CA VAL A 482 -12.00 4.23 -9.06
C VAL A 482 -13.09 5.09 -8.44
N ALA A 483 -13.35 4.89 -7.17
CA ALA A 483 -14.42 5.57 -6.45
C ALA A 483 -13.98 6.97 -5.98
N ASP A 484 -14.92 7.93 -6.01
CA ASP A 484 -14.77 9.28 -5.44
C ASP A 484 -14.82 9.26 -3.90
N TRP A 485 -15.54 8.32 -3.33
CA TRP A 485 -15.61 8.08 -1.87
C TRP A 485 -15.71 6.59 -1.57
N PRO A 486 -15.24 6.16 -0.38
CA PRO A 486 -15.37 4.77 0.06
C PRO A 486 -16.82 4.33 0.19
N VAL A 487 -17.08 3.08 -0.18
CA VAL A 487 -18.36 2.40 0.05
C VAL A 487 -18.11 1.13 0.86
N GLY A 488 -18.90 0.93 1.91
CA GLY A 488 -18.97 -0.32 2.64
C GLY A 488 -20.40 -0.80 2.73
N ARG A 489 -20.62 -2.08 3.05
CA ARG A 489 -21.94 -2.70 3.14
C ARG A 489 -22.10 -3.56 4.37
N LEU A 490 -23.19 -3.37 5.12
CA LEU A 490 -23.70 -4.30 6.13
C LEU A 490 -24.84 -5.12 5.51
N PRO A 491 -24.56 -6.32 5.01
CA PRO A 491 -25.50 -6.99 4.10
C PRO A 491 -26.64 -7.71 4.81
N GLY A 492 -26.51 -8.10 6.11
CA GLY A 492 -27.32 -9.18 6.65
C GLY A 492 -27.02 -10.49 5.92
N ASP A 493 -28.01 -11.39 5.77
CA ASP A 493 -27.96 -12.56 4.91
C ASP A 493 -29.20 -12.63 4.00
N SER A 494 -29.37 -13.72 3.25
CA SER A 494 -30.48 -13.87 2.29
C SER A 494 -31.81 -14.26 2.96
N SER A 495 -31.84 -14.52 4.27
CA SER A 495 -33.04 -14.87 4.99
C SER A 495 -33.90 -13.65 5.33
N ASP A 496 -35.10 -13.89 5.83
CA ASP A 496 -35.97 -12.91 6.45
C ASP A 496 -35.65 -12.67 7.94
N ASP A 497 -34.66 -13.41 8.48
CA ASP A 497 -34.16 -13.20 9.84
C ASP A 497 -33.31 -11.92 9.90
N VAL A 498 -33.74 -11.00 10.73
CA VAL A 498 -33.10 -9.70 10.94
C VAL A 498 -31.86 -9.77 11.85
N GLY A 499 -31.64 -10.93 12.51
CA GLY A 499 -30.65 -11.08 13.57
C GLY A 499 -29.24 -10.70 13.18
N LEU A 500 -28.76 -11.17 12.02
CA LEU A 500 -27.42 -10.87 11.51
C LEU A 500 -27.26 -9.37 11.20
N LEU A 501 -28.23 -8.76 10.52
CA LEU A 501 -28.18 -7.33 10.19
C LEU A 501 -28.18 -6.45 11.44
N LEU A 502 -29.01 -6.78 12.42
CA LEU A 502 -29.03 -6.07 13.70
C LEU A 502 -27.74 -6.26 14.52
N ALA A 503 -27.11 -7.42 14.44
CA ALA A 503 -25.80 -7.64 15.05
C ALA A 503 -24.73 -6.76 14.41
N GLN A 504 -24.71 -6.66 13.09
CA GLN A 504 -23.80 -5.80 12.34
C GLN A 504 -24.01 -4.31 12.70
N LEU A 505 -25.26 -3.84 12.79
CA LEU A 505 -25.58 -2.47 13.20
C LEU A 505 -25.15 -2.18 14.66
N ARG A 506 -25.35 -3.13 15.59
CA ARG A 506 -24.88 -3.00 16.97
C ARG A 506 -23.36 -2.92 17.03
N ASN A 507 -22.65 -3.75 16.28
CA ASN A 507 -21.19 -3.73 16.22
C ASN A 507 -20.66 -2.38 15.69
N ALA A 508 -21.26 -1.83 14.64
CA ALA A 508 -20.92 -0.51 14.12
C ALA A 508 -21.19 0.59 15.15
N THR A 509 -22.34 0.56 15.84
CA THR A 509 -22.68 1.50 16.92
C THR A 509 -21.65 1.44 18.04
N GLN A 510 -21.32 0.25 18.51
CA GLN A 510 -20.35 0.02 19.58
C GLN A 510 -18.96 0.52 19.19
N TYR A 511 -18.50 0.21 17.97
CA TYR A 511 -17.21 0.67 17.48
C TYR A 511 -17.07 2.19 17.52
N HIS A 512 -18.07 2.93 17.04
CA HIS A 512 -18.04 4.40 17.07
C HIS A 512 -18.18 4.98 18.48
N SER A 513 -18.90 4.31 19.37
CA SER A 513 -19.03 4.71 20.77
C SER A 513 -17.72 4.50 21.53
N ASP A 514 -17.08 3.35 21.39
CA ASP A 514 -15.80 3.02 22.04
C ASP A 514 -14.66 3.90 21.55
N GLU A 515 -14.65 4.24 20.27
CA GLU A 515 -13.67 5.15 19.69
C GLU A 515 -13.74 6.54 20.34
N MET A 516 -14.93 7.00 20.67
CA MET A 516 -15.15 8.28 21.35
C MET A 516 -14.71 8.26 22.81
N GLU A 517 -14.97 7.20 23.56
CA GLU A 517 -14.51 7.07 24.93
C GLU A 517 -12.98 6.99 25.01
N SER A 518 -12.35 6.38 24.02
CA SER A 518 -10.89 6.27 23.92
C SER A 518 -10.19 7.62 23.74
N THR A 519 -10.88 8.65 23.27
CA THR A 519 -10.35 10.02 23.10
C THR A 519 -10.35 10.85 24.38
N SER A 520 -10.84 10.34 25.51
CA SER A 520 -10.72 10.99 26.82
C SER A 520 -9.24 11.22 27.16
N TRP A 521 -8.89 12.42 27.65
CA TRP A 521 -7.51 12.81 27.95
C TRP A 521 -6.79 11.86 28.91
N LEU A 522 -7.51 11.23 29.85
CA LEU A 522 -6.99 10.21 30.76
C LEU A 522 -6.55 8.96 30.02
N ASN A 523 -7.34 8.52 29.02
CA ASN A 523 -7.00 7.39 28.18
C ASN A 523 -5.83 7.71 27.23
N GLN A 524 -5.68 8.97 26.81
CA GLN A 524 -4.50 9.41 26.04
C GLN A 524 -3.23 9.34 26.88
N VAL A 525 -3.27 9.71 28.15
CA VAL A 525 -2.12 9.63 29.07
C VAL A 525 -1.77 8.16 29.39
N VAL A 526 -2.77 7.32 29.67
CA VAL A 526 -2.57 5.88 29.92
C VAL A 526 -2.03 5.18 28.68
N ARG A 527 -2.51 5.54 27.48
CA ARG A 527 -2.02 5.00 26.21
C ARG A 527 -0.62 5.48 25.85
N LEU A 528 -0.25 6.72 26.16
CA LEU A 528 1.15 7.17 26.03
C LEU A 528 2.10 6.28 26.85
N PHE A 529 1.68 5.79 28.01
CA PHE A 529 2.42 4.81 28.80
C PHE A 529 2.35 3.37 28.22
N MET A 530 1.20 2.96 27.66
CA MET A 530 1.03 1.63 27.05
C MET A 530 1.54 1.52 25.62
N PHE A 531 1.62 2.62 24.89
CA PHE A 531 2.08 2.67 23.48
C PHE A 531 3.50 2.11 23.30
N TRP A 532 4.32 2.21 24.32
CA TRP A 532 5.67 1.68 24.33
C TRP A 532 5.74 0.14 24.39
N ASN A 533 4.68 -0.51 24.85
CA ASN A 533 4.60 -1.98 24.92
C ASN A 533 3.78 -2.60 23.77
N GLN A 534 2.84 -1.88 23.17
CA GLN A 534 1.89 -2.43 22.19
C GLN A 534 2.38 -2.38 20.74
N SER A 535 3.19 -1.38 20.33
CA SER A 535 3.71 -1.30 18.95
C SER A 535 4.57 -2.50 18.57
N TYR A 536 5.23 -3.12 19.52
CA TYR A 536 6.02 -4.33 19.29
C TYR A 536 5.16 -5.58 19.12
N ALA A 537 4.00 -5.63 19.75
CA ALA A 537 3.12 -6.81 19.70
C ALA A 537 2.21 -6.84 18.47
N LYS A 538 1.88 -5.69 17.87
CA LYS A 538 0.85 -5.58 16.82
C LYS A 538 1.22 -6.30 15.51
N ASN A 539 2.44 -6.18 15.01
CA ASN A 539 2.85 -6.84 13.77
C ASN A 539 3.09 -8.37 13.93
N PHE A 540 3.26 -8.82 15.18
CA PHE A 540 3.50 -10.24 15.48
C PHE A 540 2.24 -11.08 15.59
N SER A 541 1.07 -10.47 15.62
CA SER A 541 -0.21 -11.14 15.83
C SER A 541 -1.11 -11.25 14.60
N ASN A 542 -0.78 -10.55 13.49
CA ASN A 542 -1.52 -10.67 12.25
C ASN A 542 -1.31 -12.05 11.61
N LEU A 543 -2.36 -12.57 11.00
CA LEU A 543 -2.39 -13.92 10.44
C LEU A 543 -2.56 -13.87 8.93
N GLY A 544 -1.79 -14.70 8.22
CA GLY A 544 -2.01 -15.03 6.81
C GLY A 544 -2.24 -16.53 6.64
N TYR A 545 -3.13 -16.93 5.73
CA TYR A 545 -3.35 -18.31 5.35
C TYR A 545 -3.50 -18.43 3.84
N THR A 546 -2.65 -19.24 3.21
CA THR A 546 -2.56 -19.33 1.75
C THR A 546 -2.45 -20.76 1.28
N ALA A 547 -2.89 -21.03 0.06
CA ALA A 547 -2.55 -22.26 -0.64
C ALA A 547 -1.02 -22.35 -0.83
N SER A 548 -0.44 -23.52 -0.64
CA SER A 548 1.03 -23.71 -0.66
C SER A 548 1.66 -23.30 -1.97
N ILE A 549 0.96 -23.51 -3.09
CA ILE A 549 1.41 -23.12 -4.44
C ILE A 549 1.64 -21.58 -4.57
N TRP A 550 0.92 -20.76 -3.79
CA TRP A 550 1.00 -19.30 -3.86
C TRP A 550 1.82 -18.67 -2.73
N GLN A 551 2.55 -19.47 -1.95
CA GLN A 551 3.34 -18.99 -0.83
C GLN A 551 4.19 -17.75 -1.17
N ARG A 552 4.81 -17.72 -2.36
CA ARG A 552 5.71 -16.62 -2.75
C ARG A 552 4.98 -15.30 -2.98
N SER A 553 3.88 -15.32 -3.73
CA SER A 553 3.08 -14.10 -3.95
C SER A 553 2.40 -13.64 -2.67
N SER A 554 1.82 -14.58 -1.90
CA SER A 554 1.16 -14.28 -0.62
C SER A 554 2.11 -13.69 0.41
N LEU A 555 3.35 -14.17 0.48
CA LEU A 555 4.36 -13.60 1.37
C LEU A 555 4.66 -12.14 1.02
N SER A 556 4.73 -11.83 -0.28
CA SER A 556 4.95 -10.47 -0.76
C SER A 556 3.72 -9.58 -0.53
N ALA A 557 2.50 -10.11 -0.75
CA ALA A 557 1.25 -9.40 -0.50
C ALA A 557 1.05 -9.08 0.99
N PHE A 558 1.33 -10.04 1.88
CA PHE A 558 1.10 -9.92 3.32
C PHE A 558 2.14 -9.06 4.07
N ARG A 559 3.29 -8.82 3.45
CA ARG A 559 4.45 -8.16 4.09
C ARG A 559 4.16 -6.80 4.77
N PRO A 560 3.28 -5.91 4.26
CA PRO A 560 3.06 -4.61 4.90
C PRO A 560 2.46 -4.70 6.32
N LEU A 561 1.70 -5.76 6.63
CA LEU A 561 1.03 -5.95 7.92
C LEU A 561 1.41 -7.24 8.63
N GLY A 562 2.09 -8.18 7.96
CA GLY A 562 2.38 -9.49 8.54
C GLY A 562 3.81 -9.97 8.33
N GLU A 563 4.21 -10.92 9.15
CA GLU A 563 5.50 -11.59 9.04
C GLU A 563 5.34 -12.97 8.41
N GLY A 564 6.38 -13.41 7.68
CA GLY A 564 6.37 -14.71 7.01
C GLY A 564 6.13 -15.91 7.93
N ARG A 565 6.51 -15.83 9.21
CA ARG A 565 6.24 -16.87 10.21
C ARG A 565 4.77 -17.01 10.57
N ASN A 566 3.96 -15.98 10.33
CA ASN A 566 2.53 -15.94 10.57
C ASN A 566 1.72 -16.23 9.31
N LEU A 567 2.38 -16.57 8.19
CA LEU A 567 1.75 -17.03 6.96
C LEU A 567 1.68 -18.57 6.97
N TYR A 568 0.50 -19.09 7.21
CA TYR A 568 0.22 -20.53 7.21
C TYR A 568 -0.05 -21.04 5.80
N LEU A 569 0.20 -22.33 5.56
CA LEU A 569 0.07 -22.98 4.26
C LEU A 569 -0.99 -24.07 4.26
N SER A 570 -1.68 -24.25 3.15
CA SER A 570 -2.61 -25.37 2.93
C SER A 570 -2.33 -26.08 1.58
N PRO A 571 -1.90 -27.36 1.62
CA PRO A 571 -1.47 -28.13 2.80
C PRO A 571 -0.22 -27.55 3.45
N ASN A 572 -0.02 -27.83 4.73
CA ASN A 572 1.04 -27.20 5.52
C ASN A 572 2.46 -27.72 5.24
N GLY A 573 2.60 -28.84 4.54
CA GLY A 573 3.91 -29.45 4.28
C GLY A 573 4.72 -29.65 5.57
N LYS A 574 5.90 -28.99 5.65
CA LYS A 574 6.77 -28.99 6.83
C LYS A 574 6.52 -27.79 7.78
N SER A 575 5.60 -26.89 7.41
CA SER A 575 5.27 -25.69 8.19
C SER A 575 4.35 -26.02 9.37
N ALA A 576 4.20 -25.07 10.30
CA ALA A 576 3.27 -25.21 11.41
C ALA A 576 1.83 -25.39 10.90
N ALA A 577 1.08 -26.28 11.51
CA ALA A 577 -0.32 -26.50 11.14
C ALA A 577 -1.17 -25.26 11.49
N PHE A 578 -2.05 -24.92 10.56
CA PHE A 578 -3.09 -23.95 10.80
C PHE A 578 -4.19 -24.54 11.67
N THR A 579 -4.78 -23.75 12.53
CA THR A 579 -6.02 -24.05 13.24
C THR A 579 -6.93 -22.83 13.19
N ALA A 580 -8.23 -23.03 13.00
CA ALA A 580 -9.18 -21.92 12.90
C ALA A 580 -9.20 -21.03 14.14
N SER A 581 -8.86 -21.56 15.33
CA SER A 581 -8.74 -20.77 16.56
C SER A 581 -7.68 -19.67 16.51
N LYS A 582 -6.66 -19.78 15.66
CA LYS A 582 -5.65 -18.74 15.45
C LYS A 582 -6.22 -17.50 14.77
N VAL A 583 -7.26 -17.68 13.96
CA VAL A 583 -7.95 -16.55 13.29
C VAL A 583 -8.53 -15.60 14.34
N GLY A 584 -9.14 -16.15 15.39
CA GLY A 584 -9.79 -15.35 16.43
C GLY A 584 -8.84 -14.47 17.25
N SER A 585 -7.55 -14.80 17.31
CA SER A 585 -6.57 -14.01 18.07
C SER A 585 -5.88 -12.90 17.26
N ALA A 586 -6.08 -12.88 15.95
CA ALA A 586 -5.43 -11.95 15.04
C ALA A 586 -6.24 -10.64 14.90
N PRO A 587 -5.63 -9.45 15.00
CA PRO A 587 -6.32 -8.18 14.69
C PRO A 587 -6.66 -8.05 13.20
N TYR A 588 -5.81 -8.61 12.33
CA TYR A 588 -5.96 -8.65 10.89
C TYR A 588 -5.70 -10.07 10.36
N ALA A 589 -6.57 -10.54 9.48
CA ALA A 589 -6.40 -11.83 8.83
C ALA A 589 -6.43 -11.72 7.29
N TYR A 590 -5.47 -12.37 6.66
CA TYR A 590 -5.29 -12.42 5.20
C TYR A 590 -5.44 -13.85 4.70
N PHE A 591 -6.26 -14.04 3.67
CA PHE A 591 -6.51 -15.33 3.06
C PHE A 591 -6.25 -15.31 1.55
N ASN A 592 -5.44 -16.25 1.06
CA ASN A 592 -5.23 -16.51 -0.36
C ASN A 592 -5.44 -18.01 -0.63
N LEU A 593 -6.68 -18.39 -0.78
CA LEU A 593 -7.18 -19.76 -0.90
C LEU A 593 -8.13 -19.86 -2.09
N HIS A 594 -8.44 -21.07 -2.55
CA HIS A 594 -9.51 -21.25 -3.52
C HIS A 594 -10.88 -21.08 -2.86
N GLY A 595 -11.79 -20.43 -3.59
CA GLY A 595 -13.20 -20.39 -3.27
C GLY A 595 -14.03 -20.82 -4.47
N VAL A 596 -15.26 -21.25 -4.22
CA VAL A 596 -16.19 -21.75 -5.23
C VAL A 596 -17.54 -21.06 -5.12
N GLU A 597 -18.23 -20.85 -6.24
CA GLU A 597 -19.47 -20.07 -6.30
C GLU A 597 -20.57 -20.63 -5.40
N TYR A 598 -20.81 -21.95 -5.52
CA TYR A 598 -21.90 -22.63 -4.81
C TYR A 598 -21.45 -23.39 -3.55
N GLY A 599 -20.17 -23.29 -3.20
CA GLY A 599 -19.63 -23.89 -1.98
C GLY A 599 -19.54 -22.88 -0.85
N SER A 600 -19.44 -23.41 0.38
CA SER A 600 -19.22 -22.62 1.59
C SER A 600 -17.74 -22.56 1.97
N ASP A 601 -16.96 -23.56 1.57
CA ASP A 601 -15.62 -23.83 2.08
C ASP A 601 -14.53 -23.20 1.20
N TRP A 602 -13.40 -22.91 1.81
CA TRP A 602 -12.19 -22.52 1.09
C TRP A 602 -11.17 -23.64 1.08
N TYR A 603 -10.43 -23.77 -0.03
CA TYR A 603 -9.52 -24.89 -0.27
C TYR A 603 -8.09 -24.40 -0.45
N GLY A 604 -7.14 -25.24 -0.01
CA GLY A 604 -5.73 -25.11 -0.32
C GLY A 604 -5.40 -25.61 -1.72
N GLN A 605 -4.13 -25.52 -2.07
CA GLN A 605 -3.55 -26.20 -3.23
C GLN A 605 -2.11 -26.58 -2.93
N LYS A 606 -1.77 -27.82 -3.19
CA LYS A 606 -0.44 -28.37 -3.02
C LYS A 606 0.55 -27.71 -3.99
N ASP A 607 1.75 -27.40 -3.53
CA ASP A 607 2.85 -27.01 -4.42
C ASP A 607 3.27 -28.18 -5.31
N ALA A 608 3.56 -27.93 -6.58
CA ALA A 608 3.96 -28.96 -7.54
C ALA A 608 5.25 -29.72 -7.14
N SER A 609 6.08 -29.13 -6.30
CA SER A 609 7.30 -29.74 -5.78
C SER A 609 7.06 -30.62 -4.52
N ASP A 610 5.85 -30.60 -3.95
CA ASP A 610 5.53 -31.35 -2.75
C ASP A 610 5.26 -32.83 -3.08
N THR A 611 6.13 -33.70 -2.59
CA THR A 611 6.05 -35.16 -2.75
C THR A 611 5.48 -35.87 -1.53
N SER A 612 4.89 -35.16 -0.57
CA SER A 612 4.46 -35.69 0.72
C SER A 612 3.25 -36.64 0.65
N GLY A 613 2.60 -36.76 -0.51
CA GLY A 613 1.34 -37.50 -0.65
C GLY A 613 0.12 -36.76 -0.10
N ALA A 614 0.26 -35.48 0.25
CA ALA A 614 -0.86 -34.64 0.64
C ALA A 614 -1.87 -34.50 -0.51
N GLU A 615 -3.12 -34.29 -0.16
CA GLU A 615 -4.21 -34.02 -1.10
C GLU A 615 -3.91 -32.77 -1.94
N ASP A 616 -4.26 -32.78 -3.23
CA ASP A 616 -3.98 -31.68 -4.14
C ASP A 616 -4.75 -30.41 -3.76
N TYR A 617 -5.99 -30.55 -3.29
CA TYR A 617 -6.88 -29.46 -2.90
C TYR A 617 -7.58 -29.75 -1.57
N PRO A 618 -6.85 -29.73 -0.43
CA PRO A 618 -7.47 -29.99 0.86
C PRO A 618 -8.42 -28.86 1.27
N VAL A 619 -9.48 -29.20 2.00
CA VAL A 619 -10.32 -28.20 2.69
C VAL A 619 -9.44 -27.43 3.68
N ALA A 620 -9.38 -26.13 3.51
CA ALA A 620 -8.53 -25.26 4.32
C ALA A 620 -9.30 -24.55 5.44
N LEU A 621 -10.52 -24.08 5.14
CA LEU A 621 -11.34 -23.34 6.09
C LEU A 621 -12.82 -23.54 5.78
N THR A 622 -13.63 -23.77 6.83
CA THR A 622 -15.09 -23.93 6.73
C THR A 622 -15.83 -22.95 7.65
N PRO A 623 -17.08 -22.56 7.36
CA PRO A 623 -17.91 -21.76 8.25
C PRO A 623 -18.04 -22.40 9.65
N SER A 624 -18.26 -23.72 9.70
CA SER A 624 -18.41 -24.44 10.96
C SER A 624 -17.16 -24.45 11.85
N GLN A 625 -15.97 -24.31 11.26
CA GLN A 625 -14.72 -24.15 12.01
C GLN A 625 -14.61 -22.74 12.61
N LEU A 626 -15.02 -21.70 11.85
CA LEU A 626 -15.03 -20.33 12.32
C LEU A 626 -16.04 -20.13 13.45
N MET A 627 -17.26 -20.66 13.32
CA MET A 627 -18.33 -20.54 14.32
C MET A 627 -17.95 -21.10 15.70
N LYS A 628 -16.92 -21.92 15.79
CA LYS A 628 -16.38 -22.42 17.06
C LYS A 628 -15.47 -21.44 17.78
N ASN A 629 -15.07 -20.36 17.14
CA ASN A 629 -14.20 -19.35 17.74
C ASN A 629 -15.01 -18.38 18.61
N ASN A 630 -14.46 -18.03 19.76
CA ASN A 630 -15.04 -17.03 20.67
C ASN A 630 -14.60 -15.59 20.36
N SER A 631 -13.75 -15.41 19.37
CA SER A 631 -13.22 -14.11 18.95
C SER A 631 -12.95 -14.12 17.45
N CYS A 632 -12.90 -12.93 16.84
CA CYS A 632 -12.67 -12.76 15.42
C CYS A 632 -11.66 -11.63 15.15
N PRO A 633 -11.00 -11.61 13.98
CA PRO A 633 -10.20 -10.47 13.55
C PRO A 633 -11.08 -9.23 13.35
N ARG A 634 -10.49 -8.06 13.54
CA ARG A 634 -11.20 -6.81 13.25
C ARG A 634 -11.38 -6.60 11.75
N ILE A 635 -10.34 -6.90 10.96
CA ILE A 635 -10.32 -6.72 9.51
C ILE A 635 -9.89 -8.02 8.84
N VAL A 636 -10.58 -8.40 7.77
CA VAL A 636 -10.25 -9.56 6.94
C VAL A 636 -10.06 -9.12 5.49
N PHE A 637 -9.04 -9.67 4.83
CA PHE A 637 -8.88 -9.60 3.38
C PHE A 637 -8.80 -10.99 2.79
N SER A 638 -9.64 -11.30 1.80
CA SER A 638 -9.64 -12.60 1.12
C SER A 638 -9.49 -12.42 -0.39
N GLU A 639 -8.53 -13.14 -0.97
CA GLU A 639 -8.34 -13.23 -2.42
C GLU A 639 -9.14 -14.39 -3.05
N ALA A 640 -9.80 -15.23 -2.25
CA ALA A 640 -10.55 -16.37 -2.75
C ALA A 640 -11.57 -15.98 -3.81
N CYS A 641 -11.63 -16.73 -4.92
CA CYS A 641 -12.74 -16.63 -5.86
C CYS A 641 -14.06 -16.77 -5.10
N TYR A 642 -15.02 -15.90 -5.40
CA TYR A 642 -16.33 -15.89 -4.73
C TYR A 642 -16.24 -15.78 -3.19
N GLY A 643 -15.09 -15.40 -2.65
CA GLY A 643 -14.88 -15.25 -1.20
C GLY A 643 -15.81 -14.20 -0.57
N GLY A 644 -16.26 -13.23 -1.35
CA GLY A 644 -17.27 -12.23 -1.00
C GLY A 644 -18.63 -12.45 -1.69
N HIS A 645 -18.89 -13.61 -2.29
CA HIS A 645 -20.18 -13.93 -2.91
C HIS A 645 -21.22 -14.29 -1.85
N ILE A 646 -22.17 -13.37 -1.62
CA ILE A 646 -23.20 -13.51 -0.57
C ILE A 646 -24.61 -13.67 -1.13
N LEU A 647 -24.77 -13.61 -2.45
CA LEU A 647 -26.09 -13.69 -3.11
C LEU A 647 -26.75 -15.03 -2.81
N ASN A 648 -27.96 -14.99 -2.29
CA ASN A 648 -28.78 -16.16 -1.92
C ASN A 648 -28.10 -17.09 -0.90
N LYS A 649 -27.13 -16.60 -0.10
CA LYS A 649 -26.45 -17.36 0.94
C LYS A 649 -26.89 -16.90 2.33
N LYS A 650 -26.90 -17.86 3.26
CA LYS A 650 -27.07 -17.64 4.70
C LYS A 650 -25.71 -17.58 5.39
N GLU A 651 -25.70 -17.17 6.65
CA GLU A 651 -24.48 -17.10 7.46
C GLU A 651 -23.69 -18.42 7.45
N THR A 652 -24.38 -19.56 7.51
CA THR A 652 -23.78 -20.91 7.50
C THR A 652 -23.19 -21.32 6.15
N ASP A 653 -23.57 -20.67 5.07
CA ASP A 653 -23.28 -21.07 3.70
C ASP A 653 -22.20 -20.19 3.06
N SER A 654 -21.63 -19.23 3.83
CA SER A 654 -20.62 -18.28 3.36
C SER A 654 -19.65 -17.91 4.46
N ILE A 655 -18.35 -18.15 4.20
CA ILE A 655 -17.28 -17.71 5.13
C ILE A 655 -17.34 -16.20 5.37
N ALA A 656 -17.67 -15.40 4.34
CA ALA A 656 -17.81 -13.96 4.52
C ALA A 656 -18.93 -13.58 5.50
N LEU A 657 -20.11 -14.18 5.33
CA LEU A 657 -21.23 -13.91 6.24
C LEU A 657 -20.96 -14.46 7.64
N THR A 658 -20.31 -15.62 7.76
CA THR A 658 -19.85 -16.15 9.04
C THR A 658 -18.89 -15.20 9.76
N PHE A 659 -17.91 -14.64 9.06
CA PHE A 659 -17.00 -13.62 9.66
C PHE A 659 -17.78 -12.40 10.16
N LEU A 660 -18.69 -11.90 9.36
CA LEU A 660 -19.51 -10.73 9.72
C LEU A 660 -20.44 -11.04 10.90
N GLY A 661 -21.00 -12.26 10.97
CA GLY A 661 -21.82 -12.74 12.09
C GLY A 661 -21.04 -12.86 13.39
N GLN A 662 -19.77 -13.24 13.31
CA GLN A 662 -18.88 -13.29 14.46
C GLN A 662 -18.37 -11.95 14.96
N GLY A 663 -18.65 -10.86 14.22
CA GLY A 663 -18.29 -9.52 14.62
C GLY A 663 -17.07 -8.93 13.91
N VAL A 664 -16.62 -9.52 12.81
CA VAL A 664 -15.64 -8.86 11.92
C VAL A 664 -16.21 -7.52 11.47
N MET A 665 -15.45 -6.47 11.71
CA MET A 665 -15.90 -5.08 11.48
C MET A 665 -15.77 -4.65 10.01
N ALA A 666 -14.82 -5.26 9.28
CA ALA A 666 -14.61 -5.01 7.87
C ALA A 666 -13.98 -6.22 7.17
N MET A 667 -14.53 -6.60 6.03
CA MET A 667 -13.99 -7.65 5.18
C MET A 667 -13.95 -7.19 3.72
N ILE A 668 -12.80 -7.35 3.07
CA ILE A 668 -12.63 -7.10 1.65
C ILE A 668 -12.49 -8.44 0.95
N ALA A 669 -13.38 -8.76 0.00
CA ALA A 669 -13.37 -10.02 -0.72
C ALA A 669 -14.03 -9.90 -2.10
N SER A 670 -13.70 -10.84 -3.00
CA SER A 670 -14.22 -10.85 -4.38
C SER A 670 -15.61 -11.49 -4.48
N SER A 671 -16.50 -10.84 -5.22
CA SER A 671 -17.84 -11.37 -5.53
C SER A 671 -17.85 -12.45 -6.61
N THR A 672 -16.78 -12.57 -7.39
CA THR A 672 -16.65 -13.47 -8.56
C THR A 672 -15.28 -14.12 -8.61
N VAL A 673 -14.90 -14.71 -9.76
CA VAL A 673 -13.54 -15.21 -9.99
C VAL A 673 -12.53 -14.09 -9.78
N ALA A 674 -11.57 -14.30 -8.89
CA ALA A 674 -10.44 -13.42 -8.64
C ALA A 674 -9.16 -13.95 -9.29
N TYR A 675 -8.34 -13.06 -9.82
CA TYR A 675 -7.06 -13.40 -10.43
C TYR A 675 -5.90 -12.86 -9.62
N GLY A 676 -4.86 -13.64 -9.45
CA GLY A 676 -3.67 -13.21 -8.73
C GLY A 676 -2.37 -13.65 -9.41
N SER A 677 -1.27 -13.19 -8.82
CA SER A 677 0.09 -13.47 -9.26
C SER A 677 0.60 -14.81 -8.76
N VAL A 678 1.54 -15.37 -9.47
CA VAL A 678 2.27 -16.57 -9.03
C VAL A 678 3.60 -16.21 -8.36
N SER A 679 4.09 -15.01 -8.64
CA SER A 679 5.32 -14.45 -8.09
C SER A 679 5.32 -12.92 -8.26
N THR A 680 6.34 -12.25 -7.78
CA THR A 680 6.58 -10.83 -8.06
C THR A 680 7.00 -10.60 -9.53
N PRO A 681 6.61 -9.48 -10.14
CA PRO A 681 5.80 -8.39 -9.57
C PRO A 681 4.34 -8.79 -9.34
N LEU A 682 3.75 -8.32 -8.22
CA LEU A 682 2.36 -8.61 -7.88
C LEU A 682 1.41 -8.02 -8.92
N ILE A 683 0.32 -8.75 -9.22
CA ILE A 683 -0.77 -8.33 -10.09
C ILE A 683 -2.12 -8.72 -9.46
N GLY A 684 -3.22 -8.21 -10.01
CA GLY A 684 -4.56 -8.60 -9.60
C GLY A 684 -4.80 -8.50 -8.10
N ALA A 685 -5.39 -9.54 -7.53
CA ALA A 685 -5.77 -9.58 -6.11
C ALA A 685 -4.58 -9.40 -5.16
N ASP A 686 -3.42 -10.02 -5.43
CA ASP A 686 -2.24 -9.88 -4.58
C ASP A 686 -1.72 -8.41 -4.54
N LEU A 687 -1.75 -7.70 -5.67
CA LEU A 687 -1.35 -6.29 -5.70
C LEU A 687 -2.35 -5.44 -4.92
N LEU A 688 -3.65 -5.68 -5.11
CA LEU A 688 -4.69 -4.97 -4.36
C LEU A 688 -4.55 -5.21 -2.85
N ALA A 689 -4.35 -6.47 -2.43
CA ALA A 689 -4.14 -6.87 -1.04
C ALA A 689 -2.92 -6.14 -0.44
N ASN A 690 -1.79 -6.16 -1.14
CA ASN A 690 -0.56 -5.49 -0.70
C ASN A 690 -0.78 -3.98 -0.50
N LEU A 691 -1.43 -3.31 -1.45
CA LEU A 691 -1.70 -1.87 -1.37
C LEU A 691 -2.68 -1.53 -0.24
N VAL A 692 -3.73 -2.33 -0.03
CA VAL A 692 -4.66 -2.15 1.11
C VAL A 692 -3.91 -2.28 2.43
N MET A 693 -3.11 -3.34 2.59
CA MET A 693 -2.33 -3.56 3.80
C MET A 693 -1.32 -2.45 4.06
N LYS A 694 -0.68 -1.93 3.02
CA LYS A 694 0.20 -0.76 3.09
C LYS A 694 -0.55 0.44 3.68
N TYR A 695 -1.72 0.78 3.14
CA TYR A 695 -2.46 1.93 3.62
C TYR A 695 -3.07 1.75 5.01
N LEU A 696 -3.47 0.52 5.37
CA LEU A 696 -3.85 0.21 6.75
C LEU A 696 -2.69 0.38 7.72
N SER A 697 -1.48 -0.05 7.35
CA SER A 697 -0.27 0.14 8.16
C SER A 697 0.14 1.61 8.30
N GLU A 698 -0.22 2.44 7.33
CA GLU A 698 -0.06 3.89 7.35
C GLU A 698 -1.16 4.61 8.18
N GLY A 699 -2.07 3.87 8.83
CA GLY A 699 -3.14 4.40 9.69
C GLY A 699 -4.35 4.94 8.92
N GLN A 700 -4.60 4.53 7.68
CA GLN A 700 -5.85 4.84 7.00
C GLN A 700 -6.98 3.94 7.51
N THR A 701 -8.24 4.43 7.46
CA THR A 701 -9.39 3.56 7.67
C THR A 701 -9.56 2.61 6.49
N VAL A 702 -10.26 1.49 6.70
CA VAL A 702 -10.35 0.43 5.69
C VAL A 702 -10.97 0.91 4.37
N GLY A 703 -11.98 1.76 4.44
CA GLY A 703 -12.60 2.31 3.24
C GLY A 703 -11.65 3.21 2.44
N TYR A 704 -10.90 4.09 3.13
CA TYR A 704 -9.90 4.96 2.47
C TYR A 704 -8.68 4.17 2.01
N ALA A 705 -8.21 3.18 2.78
CA ALA A 705 -7.15 2.28 2.37
C ALA A 705 -7.53 1.52 1.08
N PHE A 706 -8.76 1.02 1.00
CA PHE A 706 -9.27 0.30 -0.16
C PHE A 706 -9.45 1.18 -1.39
N SER A 707 -10.04 2.38 -1.23
CA SER A 707 -10.19 3.34 -2.33
C SER A 707 -8.84 3.80 -2.87
N LYS A 708 -7.91 4.14 -1.99
CA LYS A 708 -6.55 4.56 -2.36
C LYS A 708 -5.76 3.43 -3.01
N ALA A 709 -5.93 2.20 -2.53
CA ALA A 709 -5.33 1.02 -3.14
C ALA A 709 -5.81 0.82 -4.59
N LYS A 710 -7.10 1.04 -4.89
CA LYS A 710 -7.63 0.98 -6.25
C LYS A 710 -7.04 2.09 -7.14
N VAL A 711 -6.88 3.30 -6.62
CA VAL A 711 -6.22 4.41 -7.34
C VAL A 711 -4.79 4.04 -7.71
N ASP A 712 -4.00 3.59 -6.74
CA ASP A 712 -2.60 3.24 -6.98
C ASP A 712 -2.45 1.97 -7.82
N PHE A 713 -3.39 1.04 -7.73
CA PHE A 713 -3.47 -0.10 -8.64
C PHE A 713 -3.58 0.36 -10.11
N VAL A 714 -4.48 1.31 -10.39
CA VAL A 714 -4.63 1.88 -11.74
C VAL A 714 -3.36 2.60 -12.18
N ARG A 715 -2.73 3.39 -11.28
CA ARG A 715 -1.46 4.06 -11.56
C ARG A 715 -0.37 3.05 -11.91
N GLU A 716 -0.24 2.01 -11.11
CA GLU A 716 0.75 0.95 -11.31
C GLU A 716 0.53 0.20 -12.63
N MET A 717 -0.71 -0.16 -12.97
CA MET A 717 -0.99 -0.83 -14.25
C MET A 717 -0.78 0.09 -15.45
N ASN A 718 -1.12 1.37 -15.34
CA ASN A 718 -0.82 2.36 -16.37
C ASN A 718 0.70 2.50 -16.59
N LEU A 719 1.50 2.47 -15.52
CA LEU A 719 2.97 2.50 -15.62
C LEU A 719 3.54 1.23 -16.28
N ARG A 720 3.06 0.05 -15.85
CA ARG A 720 3.60 -1.23 -16.33
C ARG A 720 3.21 -1.55 -17.78
N GLN A 721 1.98 -1.21 -18.18
CA GLN A 721 1.43 -1.68 -19.46
C GLN A 721 0.61 -0.64 -20.23
N GLY A 722 0.34 0.52 -19.64
CA GLY A 722 -0.36 1.63 -20.29
C GLY A 722 -1.88 1.54 -20.29
N TYR A 723 -2.48 0.47 -19.72
CA TYR A 723 -3.92 0.24 -19.66
C TYR A 723 -4.26 -0.84 -18.64
N LEU A 724 -5.56 -1.00 -18.31
CA LEU A 724 -6.08 -2.10 -17.51
C LEU A 724 -6.53 -3.22 -18.45
N ASP A 725 -5.97 -4.41 -18.31
CA ASP A 725 -6.48 -5.61 -19.01
C ASP A 725 -7.71 -6.22 -18.29
N GLY A 726 -8.22 -7.34 -18.78
CA GLY A 726 -9.44 -7.94 -18.26
C GLY A 726 -9.35 -8.29 -16.78
N GLU A 727 -8.23 -8.89 -16.34
CA GLU A 727 -8.02 -9.28 -14.96
C GLU A 727 -7.88 -8.07 -14.03
N ASP A 728 -7.21 -7.01 -14.49
CA ASP A 728 -7.07 -5.76 -13.75
C ASP A 728 -8.43 -5.08 -13.55
N GLN A 729 -9.21 -4.99 -14.64
CA GLN A 729 -10.57 -4.46 -14.60
C GLN A 729 -11.44 -5.26 -13.64
N LYS A 730 -11.40 -6.59 -13.73
CA LYS A 730 -12.21 -7.48 -12.88
C LYS A 730 -11.82 -7.33 -11.41
N THR A 731 -10.51 -7.28 -11.11
CA THR A 731 -10.03 -7.06 -9.74
C THR A 731 -10.60 -5.76 -9.15
N LEU A 732 -10.61 -4.67 -9.92
CA LEU A 732 -11.11 -3.39 -9.41
C LEU A 732 -12.62 -3.39 -9.12
N ILE A 733 -13.43 -4.16 -9.88
CA ILE A 733 -14.89 -4.12 -9.73
C ILE A 733 -15.45 -5.27 -8.88
N SER A 734 -14.76 -6.42 -8.77
CA SER A 734 -15.28 -7.57 -8.04
C SER A 734 -15.00 -7.54 -6.53
N PHE A 735 -13.96 -6.84 -6.08
CA PHE A 735 -13.68 -6.71 -4.67
C PHE A 735 -14.61 -5.70 -4.01
N ILE A 736 -15.31 -6.15 -2.97
CA ILE A 736 -16.31 -5.41 -2.20
C ILE A 736 -15.84 -5.29 -0.76
N LEU A 737 -16.12 -4.15 -0.12
CA LEU A 737 -15.93 -3.93 1.31
C LEU A 737 -17.25 -4.23 2.04
N TYR A 738 -17.29 -5.32 2.76
CA TYR A 738 -18.34 -5.62 3.74
C TYR A 738 -17.91 -5.07 5.10
N GLY A 739 -18.79 -4.28 5.72
CA GLY A 739 -18.52 -3.62 6.99
C GLY A 739 -18.40 -2.11 6.87
N ASP A 740 -18.01 -1.46 7.96
CA ASP A 740 -17.97 -0.01 8.08
C ASP A 740 -16.68 0.57 7.47
N PRO A 741 -16.78 1.53 6.53
CA PRO A 741 -15.62 2.15 5.88
C PRO A 741 -14.67 2.90 6.82
N LEU A 742 -15.14 3.32 8.00
CA LEU A 742 -14.34 4.06 8.97
C LEU A 742 -13.64 3.16 10.00
N VAL A 743 -13.78 1.85 9.90
CA VAL A 743 -12.98 0.91 10.69
C VAL A 743 -11.50 1.07 10.37
N ALA A 744 -10.66 1.10 11.39
CA ALA A 744 -9.22 1.24 11.25
C ALA A 744 -8.48 0.06 11.89
N TYR A 745 -7.31 -0.25 11.34
CA TYR A 745 -6.38 -1.19 11.96
C TYR A 745 -5.89 -0.64 13.30
N ASP A 746 -5.49 0.63 13.32
CA ASP A 746 -5.26 1.42 14.53
C ASP A 746 -6.23 2.61 14.57
N PRO A 747 -7.28 2.55 15.39
CA PRO A 747 -8.26 3.62 15.47
C PRO A 747 -7.66 4.97 15.88
N TYR A 748 -6.61 4.98 16.70
CA TYR A 748 -5.98 6.20 17.17
C TYR A 748 -5.22 6.95 16.06
N GLU A 749 -4.49 6.23 15.21
CA GLU A 749 -3.80 6.84 14.06
C GLU A 749 -4.79 7.36 13.02
N ALA A 750 -5.85 6.63 12.76
CA ALA A 750 -6.86 7.00 11.78
C ALA A 750 -7.61 8.29 12.14
N MET A 751 -7.86 8.54 13.43
CA MET A 751 -8.54 9.76 13.88
C MET A 751 -7.71 11.04 13.69
N SER A 752 -6.40 10.93 13.60
CA SER A 752 -5.51 12.07 13.40
C SER A 752 -5.43 12.53 11.94
N LYS A 753 -5.96 11.75 10.99
CA LYS A 753 -5.85 12.03 9.54
C LYS A 753 -7.09 12.76 9.04
N SER A 754 -6.86 13.83 8.29
CA SER A 754 -7.92 14.54 7.58
C SER A 754 -8.45 13.71 6.42
N VAL A 755 -9.77 13.72 6.25
CA VAL A 755 -10.42 13.14 5.08
C VAL A 755 -10.21 14.06 3.90
N LEU A 756 -9.54 13.55 2.87
CA LEU A 756 -9.32 14.27 1.62
C LEU A 756 -9.92 13.44 0.49
N ARG A 757 -10.76 14.09 -0.32
CA ARG A 757 -11.28 13.50 -1.54
C ARG A 757 -10.39 13.94 -2.70
N GLU A 758 -9.78 12.98 -3.39
CA GLU A 758 -9.01 13.27 -4.61
C GLU A 758 -9.99 13.67 -5.73
N LYS A 759 -9.78 14.85 -6.33
CA LYS A 759 -10.56 15.30 -7.51
C LYS A 759 -9.98 14.80 -8.82
N ASP A 760 -8.69 14.52 -8.86
CA ASP A 760 -7.97 14.09 -10.04
C ASP A 760 -7.67 12.58 -9.95
N HIS A 761 -8.60 11.78 -10.48
CA HIS A 761 -8.38 10.34 -10.63
C HIS A 761 -7.43 10.04 -11.80
N PRO A 762 -6.64 8.96 -11.70
CA PRO A 762 -5.83 8.51 -12.82
C PRO A 762 -6.70 8.19 -14.02
N GLN A 763 -6.21 8.50 -15.21
CA GLN A 763 -6.92 8.15 -16.44
C GLN A 763 -7.04 6.63 -16.56
N VAL A 764 -8.26 6.13 -16.62
CA VAL A 764 -8.55 4.71 -16.79
C VAL A 764 -8.65 4.40 -18.28
N LYS A 765 -7.65 3.67 -18.81
CA LYS A 765 -7.69 3.10 -20.16
C LYS A 765 -7.94 1.61 -20.04
N THR A 766 -8.95 1.09 -20.71
CA THR A 766 -9.33 -0.32 -20.65
C THR A 766 -9.15 -1.00 -21.99
N VAL A 767 -8.94 -2.31 -21.96
CA VAL A 767 -8.95 -3.15 -23.17
C VAL A 767 -10.11 -4.12 -23.12
N ILE A 768 -10.46 -4.64 -24.28
CA ILE A 768 -11.39 -5.75 -24.47
C ILE A 768 -10.62 -6.89 -25.13
N ASP A 769 -10.82 -8.08 -24.63
CA ASP A 769 -10.34 -9.29 -25.25
C ASP A 769 -11.33 -9.77 -26.32
N GLN A 770 -10.93 -9.74 -27.57
CA GLN A 770 -11.74 -10.25 -28.68
C GLN A 770 -11.18 -11.58 -29.15
N ALA A 771 -12.02 -12.60 -29.27
CA ALA A 771 -11.65 -13.87 -29.83
C ALA A 771 -11.00 -13.70 -31.20
N CYS A 772 -9.88 -14.40 -31.42
CA CYS A 772 -9.20 -14.36 -32.73
C CYS A 772 -10.09 -15.05 -33.77
N ASP A 773 -10.58 -14.28 -34.73
CA ASP A 773 -11.20 -14.84 -35.91
C ASP A 773 -10.10 -15.53 -36.74
N THR A 774 -10.12 -16.86 -36.80
CA THR A 774 -9.11 -17.70 -37.45
C THR A 774 -8.97 -17.42 -38.94
N THR A 775 -9.93 -16.72 -39.54
CA THR A 775 -9.95 -16.43 -40.97
C THR A 775 -9.28 -15.09 -41.34
N LYS A 776 -9.07 -14.18 -40.37
CA LYS A 776 -8.63 -12.79 -40.67
C LYS A 776 -7.38 -12.33 -39.91
N SER A 777 -6.83 -13.13 -39.00
CA SER A 777 -5.69 -12.72 -38.19
C SER A 777 -4.51 -13.67 -38.34
N THR A 778 -3.29 -13.13 -38.22
CA THR A 778 -2.07 -13.95 -38.14
C THR A 778 -2.22 -14.93 -36.97
N PRO A 779 -2.18 -16.25 -37.20
CA PRO A 779 -2.36 -17.22 -36.13
C PRO A 779 -1.22 -17.08 -35.12
N VAL A 780 -1.55 -17.16 -33.83
CA VAL A 780 -0.54 -17.27 -32.77
C VAL A 780 0.23 -18.57 -33.03
N SER A 781 1.55 -18.52 -32.97
CA SER A 781 2.36 -19.71 -33.28
C SER A 781 2.06 -20.81 -32.24
N ALA A 782 1.96 -22.06 -32.69
CA ALA A 782 1.79 -23.22 -31.83
C ALA A 782 2.90 -23.28 -30.75
N ALA A 783 4.13 -22.84 -31.10
CA ALA A 783 5.23 -22.74 -30.16
C ALA A 783 4.99 -21.75 -29.03
N ALA A 784 4.35 -20.58 -29.30
CA ALA A 784 4.01 -19.63 -28.28
C ALA A 784 2.91 -20.14 -27.32
N ILE A 785 1.89 -20.84 -27.87
CA ILE A 785 0.86 -21.50 -27.06
C ILE A 785 1.49 -22.61 -26.20
N ALA A 786 2.38 -23.44 -26.76
CA ALA A 786 3.08 -24.48 -26.02
C ALA A 786 3.92 -23.88 -24.85
N LYS A 787 4.61 -22.78 -25.11
CA LYS A 787 5.39 -22.06 -24.06
C LYS A 787 4.49 -21.49 -22.98
N ALA A 788 3.36 -20.89 -23.35
CA ALA A 788 2.36 -20.41 -22.40
C ALA A 788 1.81 -21.55 -21.54
N LYS A 789 1.52 -22.71 -22.15
CA LYS A 789 1.06 -23.92 -21.49
C LYS A 789 2.08 -24.45 -20.48
N GLU A 790 3.36 -24.51 -20.87
CA GLU A 790 4.43 -24.97 -19.97
C GLU A 790 4.59 -24.08 -18.74
N MET A 791 4.48 -22.75 -18.91
CA MET A 791 4.56 -21.83 -17.77
C MET A 791 3.37 -21.94 -16.83
N ALA A 792 2.17 -22.19 -17.33
CA ALA A 792 0.98 -22.34 -16.52
C ALA A 792 0.85 -23.72 -15.84
N LYS A 793 1.59 -24.73 -16.34
CA LYS A 793 1.50 -26.13 -15.94
C LYS A 793 1.70 -26.36 -14.43
N ALA A 794 2.62 -25.64 -13.81
CA ALA A 794 2.91 -25.75 -12.39
C ALA A 794 1.73 -25.30 -11.51
N TYR A 795 0.91 -24.37 -12.02
CA TYR A 795 -0.18 -23.73 -11.27
C TYR A 795 -1.56 -24.26 -11.64
N LEU A 796 -1.68 -24.91 -12.79
CA LEU A 796 -2.91 -25.54 -13.29
C LEU A 796 -2.61 -27.02 -13.58
N PRO A 797 -2.59 -27.90 -12.57
CA PRO A 797 -2.35 -29.32 -12.75
C PRO A 797 -3.34 -29.94 -13.75
N GLY A 798 -2.82 -30.75 -14.70
CA GLY A 798 -3.64 -31.34 -15.77
C GLY A 798 -4.05 -30.34 -16.85
N ILE A 799 -3.26 -29.30 -17.06
CA ILE A 799 -3.44 -28.32 -18.14
C ILE A 799 -3.45 -28.96 -19.54
N GLU A 800 -2.98 -30.21 -19.66
CA GLU A 800 -3.02 -30.99 -20.90
C GLU A 800 -4.44 -31.16 -21.43
N TYR A 801 -5.41 -31.23 -20.51
CA TYR A 801 -6.85 -31.40 -20.78
C TYR A 801 -7.62 -30.08 -20.72
N ALA A 802 -6.93 -28.94 -20.52
CA ALA A 802 -7.57 -27.64 -20.44
C ALA A 802 -8.12 -27.17 -21.79
N GLU A 803 -9.28 -26.54 -21.77
CA GLU A 803 -9.79 -25.79 -22.91
C GLU A 803 -8.88 -24.58 -23.14
N VAL A 804 -8.52 -24.32 -24.41
CA VAL A 804 -7.62 -23.23 -24.79
C VAL A 804 -8.40 -22.20 -25.60
N ARG A 805 -8.40 -20.95 -25.16
CA ARG A 805 -8.94 -19.82 -25.91
C ARG A 805 -7.83 -18.81 -26.20
N VAL A 806 -7.87 -18.20 -27.38
CA VAL A 806 -6.90 -17.19 -27.80
C VAL A 806 -7.66 -15.95 -28.20
N SER A 807 -7.34 -14.84 -27.55
CA SER A 807 -7.94 -13.53 -27.79
C SER A 807 -6.88 -12.46 -27.99
N ARG A 808 -7.21 -11.38 -28.71
CA ARG A 808 -6.38 -10.19 -28.86
C ARG A 808 -6.95 -9.06 -28.04
N GLN A 809 -6.05 -8.30 -27.43
CA GLN A 809 -6.44 -7.12 -26.65
C GLN A 809 -6.64 -5.93 -27.57
N HIS A 810 -7.76 -5.24 -27.42
CA HIS A 810 -8.12 -4.04 -28.14
C HIS A 810 -8.37 -2.88 -27.16
N ILE A 811 -7.64 -1.77 -27.32
CA ILE A 811 -7.80 -0.60 -26.46
C ILE A 811 -9.13 0.06 -26.78
N ARG A 812 -9.97 0.30 -25.77
CA ARG A 812 -11.21 1.07 -25.91
C ARG A 812 -10.90 2.56 -26.07
N GLN A 813 -11.48 3.20 -27.08
CA GLN A 813 -11.42 4.66 -27.23
C GLN A 813 -12.56 5.39 -26.53
N ASP A 814 -13.67 4.73 -26.24
CA ASP A 814 -14.84 5.36 -25.63
C ASP A 814 -15.17 4.75 -24.27
N ASN A 815 -15.12 5.56 -23.22
CA ASN A 815 -15.43 5.19 -21.85
C ASN A 815 -16.93 5.18 -21.52
N ARG A 816 -17.82 4.99 -22.51
CA ARG A 816 -19.26 4.86 -22.25
C ARG A 816 -19.55 3.46 -21.68
N GLN A 817 -19.56 3.36 -20.38
CA GLN A 817 -19.64 2.08 -19.66
C GLN A 817 -20.97 1.84 -18.94
N TYR A 818 -22.05 2.57 -19.26
CA TYR A 818 -23.36 2.31 -18.65
C TYR A 818 -24.15 1.25 -19.42
N PRO A 819 -24.61 0.16 -18.76
CA PRO A 819 -25.67 -0.68 -19.26
C PRO A 819 -26.96 0.16 -19.37
N GLY A 820 -27.65 0.13 -20.52
CA GLY A 820 -28.90 0.85 -20.73
C GLY A 820 -28.80 2.18 -21.50
N VAL A 821 -27.60 2.71 -21.69
CA VAL A 821 -27.39 3.80 -22.67
C VAL A 821 -27.09 3.16 -24.03
N PRO A 822 -27.78 3.53 -25.14
CA PRO A 822 -27.46 2.98 -26.44
C PRO A 822 -25.97 3.19 -26.72
N SER A 823 -25.24 2.09 -26.83
CA SER A 823 -23.80 2.11 -27.13
C SER A 823 -23.66 2.65 -28.56
N GLY A 824 -23.17 3.86 -28.71
CA GLY A 824 -22.59 4.27 -29.99
C GLY A 824 -21.53 3.23 -30.38
N LYS A 825 -21.36 2.98 -31.65
CA LYS A 825 -20.38 2.02 -32.19
C LYS A 825 -19.06 2.19 -31.47
N VAL A 826 -18.61 1.12 -30.78
CA VAL A 826 -17.30 1.06 -30.14
C VAL A 826 -16.28 1.19 -31.26
N THR A 827 -15.70 2.36 -31.43
CA THR A 827 -14.59 2.56 -32.34
C THR A 827 -13.33 2.02 -31.66
N THR A 828 -12.90 0.84 -32.08
CA THR A 828 -11.63 0.26 -31.65
C THR A 828 -10.50 1.01 -32.31
N ALA A 829 -9.81 1.87 -31.58
CA ALA A 829 -8.59 2.50 -32.06
C ALA A 829 -7.37 1.75 -31.52
N ARG A 830 -6.49 1.44 -32.42
CA ARG A 830 -5.21 0.77 -32.25
C ARG A 830 -5.31 -0.61 -31.58
N HIS A 831 -4.93 -1.62 -32.35
CA HIS A 831 -4.67 -2.95 -31.82
C HIS A 831 -3.57 -2.85 -30.76
N SER A 832 -3.83 -3.29 -29.54
CA SER A 832 -2.76 -3.66 -28.66
C SER A 832 -2.02 -4.80 -29.35
N SER A 833 -0.71 -4.76 -29.29
CA SER A 833 0.12 -5.80 -29.87
C SER A 833 0.09 -7.11 -29.08
N ARG A 834 -0.74 -7.20 -28.03
CA ARG A 834 -0.74 -8.31 -27.06
C ARG A 834 -1.85 -9.31 -27.36
N THR A 835 -1.52 -10.58 -27.12
CA THR A 835 -2.44 -11.71 -27.24
C THR A 835 -2.58 -12.39 -25.88
N VAL A 836 -3.79 -12.77 -25.52
CA VAL A 836 -4.08 -13.55 -24.31
C VAL A 836 -4.38 -14.98 -24.70
N VAL A 837 -3.69 -15.93 -24.05
CA VAL A 837 -3.98 -17.36 -24.14
C VAL A 837 -4.58 -17.77 -22.82
N SER A 838 -5.87 -18.09 -22.80
CA SER A 838 -6.61 -18.54 -21.61
C SER A 838 -6.71 -20.05 -21.63
N PHE A 839 -6.29 -20.66 -20.53
CA PHE A 839 -6.49 -22.09 -20.25
C PHE A 839 -7.57 -22.22 -19.19
N SER A 840 -8.57 -23.05 -19.41
CA SER A 840 -9.61 -23.33 -18.41
C SER A 840 -9.76 -24.83 -18.19
N LYS A 841 -9.89 -25.23 -16.93
CA LYS A 841 -10.06 -26.62 -16.52
C LYS A 841 -11.09 -26.72 -15.43
N GLN A 842 -11.96 -27.73 -15.51
CA GLN A 842 -12.86 -28.11 -14.43
C GLN A 842 -12.11 -28.90 -13.37
N ILE A 843 -12.34 -28.55 -12.12
CA ILE A 843 -11.86 -29.23 -10.93
C ILE A 843 -13.07 -29.50 -10.03
N THR A 844 -13.07 -30.64 -9.37
CA THR A 844 -14.10 -30.96 -8.39
C THR A 844 -13.54 -30.78 -7.00
N PHE A 845 -14.16 -29.90 -6.22
CA PHE A 845 -13.92 -29.71 -4.80
C PHE A 845 -15.09 -30.39 -4.05
N ASP A 846 -14.87 -31.52 -3.42
CA ASP A 846 -15.93 -32.34 -2.84
C ASP A 846 -17.05 -32.62 -3.85
N GLN A 847 -18.23 -32.02 -3.68
CA GLN A 847 -19.39 -32.13 -4.56
C GLN A 847 -19.54 -30.97 -5.54
N HIS A 848 -18.68 -29.96 -5.47
CA HIS A 848 -18.78 -28.74 -6.27
C HIS A 848 -17.80 -28.77 -7.43
N VAL A 849 -18.32 -28.50 -8.63
CA VAL A 849 -17.49 -28.34 -9.83
C VAL A 849 -17.11 -26.87 -9.95
N HIS A 850 -15.82 -26.58 -9.95
CA HIS A 850 -15.27 -25.26 -10.15
C HIS A 850 -14.39 -25.24 -11.40
N ARG A 851 -14.30 -24.09 -12.07
CA ARG A 851 -13.44 -23.93 -13.23
C ARG A 851 -12.25 -23.04 -12.86
N GLN A 852 -11.06 -23.61 -12.88
CA GLN A 852 -9.81 -22.85 -12.74
C GLN A 852 -9.36 -22.29 -14.08
N TYR A 853 -8.73 -21.10 -14.01
CA TYR A 853 -8.23 -20.38 -15.17
C TYR A 853 -6.77 -20.00 -15.00
N ALA A 854 -6.01 -20.13 -16.10
CA ALA A 854 -4.68 -19.55 -16.25
C ALA A 854 -4.70 -18.67 -17.50
N ARG A 855 -4.44 -17.37 -17.34
CA ARG A 855 -4.41 -16.41 -18.42
C ARG A 855 -2.99 -15.92 -18.64
N VAL A 856 -2.47 -16.16 -19.83
CA VAL A 856 -1.09 -15.86 -20.23
C VAL A 856 -1.11 -14.79 -21.30
N THR A 857 -0.60 -13.61 -20.96
CA THR A 857 -0.46 -12.51 -21.91
C THR A 857 0.89 -12.58 -22.62
N LEU A 858 0.85 -12.55 -23.95
CA LEU A 858 2.02 -12.61 -24.82
C LEU A 858 2.22 -11.27 -25.53
N ASP A 859 3.46 -10.86 -25.73
CA ASP A 859 3.83 -9.73 -26.60
C ASP A 859 3.78 -10.13 -28.09
N GLN A 860 4.14 -9.19 -28.98
CA GLN A 860 4.19 -9.43 -30.45
C GLN A 860 5.17 -10.53 -30.85
N GLN A 861 6.22 -10.74 -30.08
CA GLN A 861 7.24 -11.76 -30.33
C GLN A 861 6.87 -13.13 -29.72
N GLY A 862 5.70 -13.24 -29.08
CA GLY A 862 5.25 -14.46 -28.40
C GLY A 862 5.95 -14.69 -27.04
N LYS A 863 6.60 -13.66 -26.48
CA LYS A 863 7.18 -13.74 -25.13
C LYS A 863 6.06 -13.53 -24.09
N VAL A 864 6.09 -14.32 -23.04
CA VAL A 864 5.16 -14.15 -21.92
C VAL A 864 5.51 -12.89 -21.13
N VAL A 865 4.53 -12.00 -20.97
CA VAL A 865 4.66 -10.75 -20.22
C VAL A 865 3.84 -10.73 -18.93
N LYS A 866 2.79 -11.57 -18.84
CA LYS A 866 1.94 -11.68 -17.64
C LYS A 866 1.38 -13.10 -17.54
N LEU A 867 1.31 -13.63 -16.33
CA LEU A 867 0.61 -14.86 -16.00
C LEU A 867 -0.31 -14.60 -14.80
N ALA A 868 -1.61 -14.72 -14.98
CA ALA A 868 -2.62 -14.57 -13.96
C ALA A 868 -3.34 -15.91 -13.76
N ILE A 869 -3.52 -16.32 -12.50
CA ILE A 869 -4.18 -17.57 -12.10
C ILE A 869 -5.39 -17.24 -11.25
N SER A 870 -6.52 -17.93 -11.48
CA SER A 870 -7.70 -17.82 -10.61
C SER A 870 -7.41 -18.41 -9.21
N ARG A 871 -8.02 -17.78 -8.21
CA ARG A 871 -7.87 -18.14 -6.80
C ARG A 871 -8.92 -19.15 -6.33
#